data_3d724290ff7929cb313dcdcdc46ea929
#
_entry.id   3d724290ff7929cb313dcdcdc46ea929
#
_cell.length_a   1.000
_cell.length_b   1.000
_cell.length_c   1.000
_cell.angle_alpha   90.00
_cell.angle_beta   90.00
_cell.angle_gamma   90.00
#
_symmetry.space_group_name_H-M   'P 1'
#
loop_
_entity.id
_entity.type
_entity.pdbx_description
1 polymer ?
#
loop_
_entity_poly.entity_id
_entity_poly.type
_entity_poly.pdbx_seq_one_letter_code
_entity_poly.pdbx_strand_id
1 'polypeptide(L)'
;MKFANRFDTKRLLVRRAFNGMARAYPRGVIAKLRALAVLATIVVACTTVTSPLPSPTELFTQSPFVSPTATPTPAALHARSVTRVGDAIVASGHFDGSRSTQVAVIRDPSNDLGVQIAVRRGSVEDSSTETEWFKSEPAFLSLPRAKFAVADLDGDGKDDLAALYDAGGFTSRLYVFKSTGSAFTFANAWWSGDDYPWARARAVLGARTGTRDALFVMYQDDGARLRIHQFNSDGTKLAPPVTVFDSGKGQFDIAKARFAVGRFTRALGGEQIAALYQSGSKATVIVFESTPSGFTMLPDVYTTDVDISLAQTSLGAIDVNGDGRDDLVLQTLDADGGAKIHVLDAAASFHPVGGWGGVATLPAGSSCAYAGALGVGDWDGDGRGDALSLAPAAASSLHATALRANGTTFVTASSGATELRCPTWPLNGLPLAGGDPTKRPIYVKVDNNPTARPHYGISKADQVYEWLVEGLTTRLAAVFQSQQPDVIGAVRSARMTDRPVIPSLGAIFVYSGGGPEELMALNYDAAVAKRYIDLGPSYGWGYRVDSRPAPYNYFTSYRNVMAAVANADDADQPVIVASWKFLPTADGDPASGGFGDSAPATTIDVPYRGGFPVRYTYDANTRTYARFDDGVREVDAANNVAIAARNIVVIQTEVHFTTEFGLDPAGNPKLDEKLTGTGKGIVFRDGQREDVTWTRNDIVDAFTVRNASGELVLLSPGQTWIHVVPQDWTIPSR
;
A
#
# COMPACT_ATOMS: atom_id res chain seq x y z
N MET A 1 -44.56 -0.15 14.26
CA MET A 1 -44.82 1.27 13.95
C MET A 1 -44.49 2.15 15.17
N LYS A 2 -43.23 2.58 15.31
CA LYS A 2 -42.71 3.66 16.18
C LYS A 2 -41.18 3.62 16.22
N PHE A 3 -40.53 3.87 15.04
CA PHE A 3 -39.07 4.02 14.96
C PHE A 3 -38.66 4.98 13.82
N ALA A 4 -39.43 6.05 13.60
CA ALA A 4 -39.15 7.00 12.51
C ALA A 4 -38.94 8.46 12.96
N ASN A 5 -38.70 8.76 14.23
CA ASN A 5 -38.70 10.17 14.69
C ASN A 5 -37.51 10.59 15.58
N ARG A 6 -36.29 10.02 15.36
CA ARG A 6 -35.09 10.53 16.05
C ARG A 6 -33.97 11.07 15.15
N PHE A 7 -34.12 11.01 13.83
CA PHE A 7 -33.13 11.53 12.88
C PHE A 7 -33.33 12.99 12.46
N ASP A 8 -34.50 13.56 12.71
CA ASP A 8 -34.81 14.92 12.22
C ASP A 8 -34.36 16.05 13.18
N THR A 9 -34.13 15.75 14.45
CA THR A 9 -33.76 16.77 15.45
C THR A 9 -32.31 17.24 15.32
N LYS A 10 -31.40 16.42 14.80
CA LYS A 10 -29.99 16.82 14.56
C LYS A 10 -29.83 17.70 13.32
N ARG A 11 -30.65 17.52 12.29
CA ARG A 11 -30.65 18.39 11.09
C ARG A 11 -31.21 19.78 11.39
N LEU A 12 -32.09 19.94 12.34
CA LEU A 12 -32.64 21.25 12.72
C LEU A 12 -31.67 22.09 13.54
N LEU A 13 -30.81 21.48 14.37
CA LEU A 13 -29.80 22.19 15.15
C LEU A 13 -28.66 22.73 14.29
N VAL A 14 -28.22 21.98 13.25
CA VAL A 14 -27.20 22.45 12.30
C VAL A 14 -27.71 23.59 11.44
N ARG A 15 -28.99 23.59 11.03
CA ARG A 15 -29.58 24.71 10.29
C ARG A 15 -29.77 25.97 11.13
N ARG A 16 -29.96 25.87 12.45
CA ARG A 16 -30.04 27.05 13.34
C ARG A 16 -28.68 27.67 13.62
N ALA A 17 -27.57 26.89 13.66
CA ALA A 17 -26.22 27.44 13.80
C ALA A 17 -25.76 28.20 12.55
N PHE A 18 -26.13 27.74 11.33
CA PHE A 18 -25.79 28.43 10.09
C PHE A 18 -26.57 29.74 9.86
N ASN A 19 -27.80 29.86 10.35
CA ASN A 19 -28.58 31.10 10.25
C ASN A 19 -28.20 32.17 11.28
N GLY A 20 -27.43 31.83 12.31
CA GLY A 20 -26.90 32.78 13.30
C GLY A 20 -25.67 33.54 12.81
N MET A 21 -24.87 32.99 11.91
CA MET A 21 -23.64 33.64 11.36
C MET A 21 -23.90 34.61 10.19
N ALA A 22 -25.07 34.61 9.60
CA ALA A 22 -25.40 35.48 8.46
C ALA A 22 -25.76 36.93 8.86
N ARG A 23 -25.67 37.30 10.13
CA ARG A 23 -26.01 38.67 10.60
C ARG A 23 -24.82 39.58 10.96
N ALA A 24 -23.59 39.18 10.70
CA ALA A 24 -22.39 39.90 11.17
C ALA A 24 -21.48 40.47 10.08
N TYR A 25 -21.90 40.58 8.82
CA TYR A 25 -21.07 41.25 7.80
C TYR A 25 -21.91 42.24 6.96
N PRO A 26 -21.36 43.42 6.62
CA PRO A 26 -22.11 44.48 5.93
C PRO A 26 -22.37 44.15 4.46
N ARG A 27 -23.55 44.52 4.01
CA ARG A 27 -24.04 44.42 2.62
C ARG A 27 -23.18 45.30 1.69
N GLY A 28 -22.23 44.69 0.93
CA GLY A 28 -21.40 45.45 -0.02
C GLY A 28 -20.76 44.68 -1.17
N VAL A 29 -20.81 43.32 -1.18
CA VAL A 29 -20.03 42.52 -2.15
C VAL A 29 -20.85 41.64 -3.11
N ILE A 30 -22.18 41.60 -3.02
CA ILE A 30 -23.01 40.72 -3.85
C ILE A 30 -23.58 41.40 -5.11
N ALA A 31 -23.10 42.57 -5.50
CA ALA A 31 -23.63 43.33 -6.65
C ALA A 31 -22.75 43.33 -7.92
N LYS A 32 -21.77 42.44 -8.07
CA LYS A 32 -20.93 42.41 -9.30
C LYS A 32 -20.85 41.11 -10.09
N LEU A 33 -21.78 40.16 -9.88
CA LEU A 33 -21.79 38.88 -10.61
C LEU A 33 -23.11 38.55 -11.31
N ARG A 34 -23.87 39.57 -11.74
CA ARG A 34 -25.03 39.37 -12.57
C ARG A 34 -25.08 40.44 -13.69
N ALA A 35 -24.12 40.38 -14.61
CA ALA A 35 -24.23 41.08 -15.90
C ALA A 35 -23.16 40.56 -16.86
N LEU A 36 -23.39 39.42 -17.52
CA LEU A 36 -22.83 39.06 -18.84
C LEU A 36 -23.45 37.72 -19.30
N ALA A 37 -24.69 37.81 -19.75
CA ALA A 37 -25.32 36.77 -20.54
C ALA A 37 -26.47 37.39 -21.34
N VAL A 38 -26.17 38.08 -22.43
CA VAL A 38 -27.12 38.32 -23.52
C VAL A 38 -26.32 38.66 -24.80
N LEU A 39 -26.70 37.97 -25.87
CA LEU A 39 -26.49 38.19 -27.33
C LEU A 39 -25.13 37.85 -27.93
N ALA A 40 -25.11 36.75 -28.69
CA ALA A 40 -24.67 36.76 -30.10
C ALA A 40 -25.33 35.61 -30.84
N THR A 41 -26.44 35.93 -31.46
CA THR A 41 -27.05 35.16 -32.57
C THR A 41 -26.33 35.60 -33.84
N ILE A 42 -25.59 34.68 -34.51
CA ILE A 42 -25.07 34.93 -35.86
C ILE A 42 -25.65 33.89 -36.81
N VAL A 43 -26.34 34.43 -37.81
CA VAL A 43 -26.95 33.80 -38.98
C VAL A 43 -25.85 33.14 -39.82
N VAL A 44 -25.98 31.85 -40.12
CA VAL A 44 -25.22 31.18 -41.18
C VAL A 44 -25.99 31.26 -42.49
N ALA A 45 -25.46 31.99 -43.44
CA ALA A 45 -25.93 32.00 -44.82
C ALA A 45 -25.22 30.88 -45.61
N CYS A 46 -25.99 29.95 -46.17
CA CYS A 46 -25.55 29.02 -47.19
C CYS A 46 -25.24 29.74 -48.49
N THR A 47 -24.01 29.59 -49.01
CA THR A 47 -23.72 29.78 -50.42
C THR A 47 -23.19 28.48 -51.00
N THR A 48 -24.00 27.92 -51.89
CA THR A 48 -23.65 26.80 -52.78
C THR A 48 -22.77 27.31 -53.89
N VAL A 49 -21.61 26.72 -54.07
CA VAL A 49 -20.78 26.84 -55.30
C VAL A 49 -20.77 25.49 -55.97
N THR A 50 -21.41 25.44 -57.13
CA THR A 50 -21.32 24.32 -58.12
C THR A 50 -20.16 24.55 -59.02
N SER A 51 -19.28 23.59 -59.21
CA SER A 51 -18.36 23.50 -60.36
C SER A 51 -18.28 22.07 -60.85
N PRO A 52 -18.20 21.86 -62.16
CA PRO A 52 -18.44 20.56 -62.79
C PRO A 52 -17.24 19.65 -62.90
N LEU A 53 -17.52 18.35 -62.88
CA LEU A 53 -16.58 17.25 -63.13
C LEU A 53 -16.09 17.29 -64.62
N PRO A 54 -14.80 16.97 -64.88
CA PRO A 54 -14.37 16.54 -66.18
C PRO A 54 -14.35 15.01 -66.30
N SER A 55 -14.78 14.55 -67.47
CA SER A 55 -14.81 13.15 -67.92
C SER A 55 -13.41 12.56 -68.18
N PRO A 56 -13.30 11.23 -68.21
CA PRO A 56 -12.02 10.54 -68.32
C PRO A 56 -11.55 10.37 -69.75
N THR A 57 -10.27 10.57 -70.02
CA THR A 57 -9.61 10.07 -71.24
C THR A 57 -8.26 9.48 -70.88
N GLU A 58 -8.05 8.28 -71.36
CA GLU A 58 -6.91 7.39 -71.19
C GLU A 58 -5.59 8.00 -71.58
N LEU A 59 -4.52 7.51 -70.89
CA LEU A 59 -3.28 7.15 -71.56
C LEU A 59 -2.38 6.31 -70.64
N PHE A 60 -2.15 5.06 -71.05
CA PHE A 60 -1.12 4.17 -70.48
C PHE A 60 0.25 4.75 -70.76
N THR A 61 1.01 5.00 -69.68
CA THR A 61 2.47 5.10 -69.77
C THR A 61 3.08 4.21 -68.67
N GLN A 62 4.03 3.40 -69.09
CA GLN A 62 4.75 2.39 -68.31
C GLN A 62 5.39 3.01 -67.06
N SER A 63 5.17 2.36 -65.95
CA SER A 63 5.78 2.66 -64.66
C SER A 63 7.25 2.26 -64.65
N PRO A 64 8.18 3.07 -64.13
CA PRO A 64 9.51 2.63 -63.82
C PRO A 64 9.53 1.70 -62.62
N PHE A 65 10.41 0.73 -62.64
CA PHE A 65 10.71 -0.19 -61.54
C PHE A 65 10.72 0.53 -60.20
N VAL A 66 9.78 0.17 -59.31
CA VAL A 66 9.84 0.55 -57.92
C VAL A 66 10.82 -0.38 -57.23
N SER A 67 11.91 0.18 -56.74
CA SER A 67 12.79 -0.49 -55.77
C SER A 67 11.97 -1.11 -54.64
N PRO A 68 12.34 -2.26 -54.09
CA PRO A 68 11.61 -2.84 -52.99
C PRO A 68 11.53 -1.82 -51.88
N THR A 69 10.31 -1.42 -51.56
CA THR A 69 9.99 -0.61 -50.35
C THR A 69 10.66 -1.28 -49.19
N ALA A 70 11.49 -0.55 -48.49
CA ALA A 70 12.02 -0.98 -47.21
C ALA A 70 10.84 -1.44 -46.36
N THR A 71 10.91 -2.64 -45.83
CA THR A 71 9.97 -3.16 -44.85
C THR A 71 9.84 -2.09 -43.78
N PRO A 72 8.65 -1.60 -43.45
CA PRO A 72 8.52 -0.64 -42.39
C PRO A 72 9.15 -1.22 -41.11
N THR A 73 10.12 -0.51 -40.59
CA THR A 73 10.76 -0.88 -39.34
C THR A 73 9.65 -1.00 -38.28
N PRO A 74 9.52 -2.13 -37.58
CA PRO A 74 8.51 -2.26 -36.56
C PRO A 74 8.57 -1.07 -35.58
N ALA A 75 7.43 -0.52 -35.23
CA ALA A 75 7.38 0.50 -34.21
C ALA A 75 7.96 -0.09 -32.93
N ALA A 76 8.77 0.69 -32.18
CA ALA A 76 9.28 0.23 -30.91
C ALA A 76 8.10 -0.15 -30.01
N LEU A 77 8.18 -1.31 -29.36
CA LEU A 77 7.20 -1.75 -28.37
C LEU A 77 7.27 -0.78 -27.17
N HIS A 78 6.14 -0.31 -26.72
CA HIS A 78 6.04 0.50 -25.49
C HIS A 78 5.76 -0.42 -24.31
N ALA A 79 6.75 -1.22 -23.94
CA ALA A 79 6.64 -2.12 -22.78
C ALA A 79 6.87 -1.34 -21.50
N ARG A 80 5.84 -1.19 -20.70
CA ARG A 80 5.90 -0.55 -19.39
C ARG A 80 5.21 -1.40 -18.36
N SER A 81 5.91 -1.71 -17.29
CA SER A 81 5.30 -2.37 -16.14
C SER A 81 5.92 -1.84 -14.85
N VAL A 82 5.14 -1.87 -13.79
CA VAL A 82 5.60 -1.56 -12.43
C VAL A 82 5.00 -2.56 -11.47
N THR A 83 5.86 -3.25 -10.75
CA THR A 83 5.44 -4.24 -9.76
C THR A 83 6.22 -4.04 -8.47
N ARG A 84 5.50 -4.08 -7.33
CA ARG A 84 6.14 -4.09 -6.01
C ARG A 84 6.53 -5.51 -5.63
N VAL A 85 7.76 -5.67 -5.18
CA VAL A 85 8.35 -6.96 -4.80
C VAL A 85 9.00 -6.80 -3.44
N GLY A 86 8.30 -7.18 -2.38
CA GLY A 86 8.76 -6.92 -1.02
C GLY A 86 8.96 -5.42 -0.77
N ASP A 87 10.16 -5.06 -0.35
CA ASP A 87 10.53 -3.66 -0.10
C ASP A 87 11.01 -2.93 -1.36
N ALA A 88 11.19 -3.65 -2.49
CA ALA A 88 11.60 -3.08 -3.75
C ALA A 88 10.44 -2.86 -4.72
N ILE A 89 10.69 -2.03 -5.73
CA ILE A 89 9.80 -1.84 -6.88
C ILE A 89 10.62 -2.16 -8.12
N VAL A 90 10.05 -2.98 -9.00
CA VAL A 90 10.64 -3.33 -10.30
C VAL A 90 9.81 -2.64 -11.38
N ALA A 91 10.47 -1.84 -12.20
CA ALA A 91 9.85 -1.10 -13.29
C ALA A 91 10.54 -1.44 -14.62
N SER A 92 9.76 -1.66 -15.68
CA SER A 92 10.27 -1.85 -17.04
C SER A 92 9.94 -0.64 -17.90
N GLY A 93 10.87 -0.20 -18.73
CA GLY A 93 10.68 0.94 -19.62
C GLY A 93 11.88 1.19 -20.52
N HIS A 94 11.75 2.13 -21.45
CA HIS A 94 12.82 2.56 -22.39
C HIS A 94 13.58 3.75 -21.80
N PHE A 95 14.22 3.54 -20.65
CA PHE A 95 14.87 4.62 -19.88
C PHE A 95 16.07 5.24 -20.60
N ASP A 96 16.76 4.52 -21.49
CA ASP A 96 17.89 5.06 -22.26
C ASP A 96 17.51 5.51 -23.69
N GLY A 97 16.23 5.43 -24.03
CA GLY A 97 15.72 5.77 -25.36
C GLY A 97 16.08 4.75 -26.46
N SER A 98 16.68 3.61 -26.11
CA SER A 98 16.92 2.51 -27.05
C SER A 98 15.61 1.74 -27.30
N ARG A 99 15.65 0.82 -28.27
CA ARG A 99 14.49 -0.06 -28.55
C ARG A 99 14.33 -1.17 -27.53
N SER A 100 15.43 -1.60 -26.92
CA SER A 100 15.39 -2.63 -25.89
C SER A 100 14.88 -2.04 -24.59
N THR A 101 14.02 -2.78 -23.91
CA THR A 101 13.51 -2.41 -22.57
C THR A 101 14.61 -2.56 -21.53
N GLN A 102 14.66 -1.65 -20.57
CA GLN A 102 15.50 -1.76 -19.38
C GLN A 102 14.65 -2.07 -18.16
N VAL A 103 15.29 -2.60 -17.12
CA VAL A 103 14.67 -2.86 -15.82
C VAL A 103 15.28 -1.94 -14.78
N ALA A 104 14.46 -1.10 -14.15
CA ALA A 104 14.82 -0.30 -12.99
C ALA A 104 14.39 -1.00 -11.72
N VAL A 105 15.32 -1.17 -10.77
CA VAL A 105 15.07 -1.66 -9.41
C VAL A 105 15.15 -0.48 -8.46
N ILE A 106 14.05 -0.16 -7.81
CA ILE A 106 13.92 0.95 -6.87
C ILE A 106 13.86 0.36 -5.47
N ARG A 107 14.79 0.71 -4.61
CA ARG A 107 14.92 0.15 -3.26
C ARG A 107 15.41 1.18 -2.24
N ASP A 108 15.24 0.87 -0.96
CA ASP A 108 15.86 1.57 0.16
C ASP A 108 16.87 0.64 0.83
N PRO A 109 18.13 0.61 0.37
CA PRO A 109 19.12 -0.35 0.83
C PRO A 109 19.57 -0.11 2.27
N SER A 110 19.46 1.13 2.75
CA SER A 110 19.88 1.53 4.10
C SER A 110 18.75 1.47 5.12
N ASN A 111 17.51 1.23 4.68
CA ASN A 111 16.29 1.32 5.51
C ASN A 111 16.14 2.65 6.27
N ASP A 112 16.68 3.73 5.71
CA ASP A 112 16.69 5.06 6.29
C ASP A 112 15.80 6.06 5.54
N LEU A 113 14.83 5.55 4.77
CA LEU A 113 13.96 6.30 3.86
C LEU A 113 14.73 6.95 2.69
N GLY A 114 15.88 6.39 2.34
CA GLY A 114 16.60 6.70 1.11
C GLY A 114 15.96 6.02 -0.10
N VAL A 115 16.32 6.48 -1.30
CA VAL A 115 15.93 5.86 -2.56
C VAL A 115 17.17 5.61 -3.40
N GLN A 116 17.37 4.37 -3.79
CA GLN A 116 18.32 3.97 -4.80
C GLN A 116 17.57 3.43 -6.01
N ILE A 117 17.92 3.90 -7.20
CA ILE A 117 17.41 3.37 -8.46
C ILE A 117 18.59 2.82 -9.26
N ALA A 118 18.59 1.52 -9.45
CA ALA A 118 19.57 0.83 -10.25
C ALA A 118 18.92 0.32 -11.54
N VAL A 119 19.57 0.51 -12.68
CA VAL A 119 19.06 0.12 -13.98
C VAL A 119 19.92 -0.98 -14.58
N ARG A 120 19.26 -2.01 -15.07
CA ARG A 120 19.86 -3.12 -15.83
C ARG A 120 19.57 -2.95 -17.30
N ARG A 121 20.60 -3.11 -18.14
CA ARG A 121 20.52 -3.14 -19.59
C ARG A 121 20.74 -4.57 -20.08
N GLY A 122 19.99 -4.99 -21.09
CA GLY A 122 20.10 -6.34 -21.65
C GLY A 122 19.38 -7.41 -20.84
N SER A 123 19.78 -8.65 -20.96
CA SER A 123 19.12 -9.76 -20.30
C SER A 123 19.16 -9.60 -18.78
N VAL A 124 18.07 -9.90 -18.12
CA VAL A 124 17.89 -9.79 -16.65
C VAL A 124 18.83 -10.70 -15.87
N GLU A 125 19.58 -11.51 -16.57
CA GLU A 125 20.43 -12.62 -16.10
C GLU A 125 21.73 -12.17 -15.47
N ASP A 126 22.25 -11.04 -15.91
CA ASP A 126 23.56 -10.57 -15.51
C ASP A 126 23.43 -9.43 -14.49
N SER A 127 23.48 -9.78 -13.18
CA SER A 127 23.52 -8.80 -12.11
C SER A 127 24.76 -7.90 -12.17
N SER A 128 25.80 -8.30 -12.93
CA SER A 128 27.01 -7.50 -13.13
C SER A 128 26.76 -6.26 -14.00
N THR A 129 25.63 -6.18 -14.69
CA THR A 129 25.24 -5.04 -15.54
C THR A 129 24.38 -3.99 -14.82
N GLU A 130 24.08 -4.19 -13.53
CA GLU A 130 23.33 -3.22 -12.73
C GLU A 130 24.15 -1.95 -12.51
N THR A 131 23.61 -0.81 -12.92
CA THR A 131 24.25 0.50 -12.76
C THR A 131 23.36 1.39 -11.91
N GLU A 132 23.92 2.01 -10.88
CA GLU A 132 23.21 3.01 -10.08
C GLU A 132 22.96 4.27 -10.92
N TRP A 133 21.69 4.60 -11.14
CA TRP A 133 21.26 5.78 -11.88
C TRP A 133 20.75 6.89 -10.97
N PHE A 134 20.40 6.58 -9.75
CA PHE A 134 20.00 7.56 -8.74
C PHE A 134 20.25 7.03 -7.34
N LYS A 135 20.70 7.92 -6.48
CA LYS A 135 20.77 7.69 -5.03
C LYS A 135 20.45 8.98 -4.30
N SER A 136 19.56 8.91 -3.35
CA SER A 136 19.20 10.04 -2.50
C SER A 136 19.98 10.06 -1.19
N GLU A 137 19.90 11.19 -0.51
CA GLU A 137 20.22 11.27 0.92
C GLU A 137 19.19 10.49 1.76
N PRO A 138 19.51 10.14 3.02
CA PRO A 138 18.55 9.61 3.98
C PRO A 138 17.32 10.50 4.19
N ALA A 139 16.21 9.91 4.62
CA ALA A 139 14.94 10.60 4.86
C ALA A 139 14.35 11.34 3.63
N PHE A 140 14.66 10.84 2.43
CA PHE A 140 14.21 11.44 1.19
C PHE A 140 12.76 11.10 0.85
N LEU A 141 12.42 9.79 0.80
CA LEU A 141 11.10 9.31 0.39
C LEU A 141 10.85 7.90 0.90
N SER A 142 9.73 7.70 1.58
CA SER A 142 9.30 6.37 2.03
C SER A 142 8.69 5.59 0.86
N LEU A 143 9.38 4.56 0.36
CA LEU A 143 8.90 3.75 -0.77
C LEU A 143 7.51 3.12 -0.54
N PRO A 144 7.15 2.63 0.65
CA PRO A 144 5.79 2.19 0.92
C PRO A 144 4.71 3.25 0.65
N ARG A 145 5.03 4.54 0.80
CA ARG A 145 4.11 5.68 0.57
C ARG A 145 4.06 6.14 -0.90
N ALA A 146 4.72 5.42 -1.82
CA ALA A 146 4.78 5.76 -3.24
C ALA A 146 4.12 4.70 -4.12
N LYS A 147 3.36 5.13 -5.12
CA LYS A 147 2.89 4.31 -6.24
C LYS A 147 3.57 4.82 -7.50
N PHE A 148 4.36 3.95 -8.12
CA PHE A 148 5.16 4.33 -9.29
C PHE A 148 4.43 4.04 -10.59
N ALA A 149 4.80 4.81 -11.63
CA ALA A 149 4.45 4.59 -13.02
C ALA A 149 5.66 4.91 -13.91
N VAL A 150 5.68 4.33 -15.10
CA VAL A 150 6.66 4.60 -16.15
C VAL A 150 5.98 5.38 -17.26
N ALA A 151 6.56 6.49 -17.70
CA ALA A 151 5.98 7.34 -18.75
C ALA A 151 7.04 8.33 -19.30
N ASP A 152 7.02 8.61 -20.60
CA ASP A 152 7.78 9.70 -21.23
C ASP A 152 7.04 11.04 -21.01
N LEU A 153 7.27 11.66 -19.86
CA LEU A 153 6.50 12.83 -19.39
C LEU A 153 7.01 14.13 -20.02
N ASP A 154 8.26 14.21 -20.44
CA ASP A 154 8.79 15.43 -21.07
C ASP A 154 8.86 15.35 -22.59
N GLY A 155 8.63 14.17 -23.18
CA GLY A 155 8.55 13.97 -24.61
C GLY A 155 9.92 13.87 -25.29
N ASP A 156 10.96 13.48 -24.54
CA ASP A 156 12.32 13.35 -25.05
C ASP A 156 12.63 11.96 -25.65
N GLY A 157 11.64 11.06 -25.60
CA GLY A 157 11.73 9.69 -26.11
C GLY A 157 12.35 8.70 -25.13
N LYS A 158 12.56 9.11 -23.87
CA LYS A 158 13.00 8.25 -22.77
C LYS A 158 11.91 8.19 -21.72
N ASP A 159 11.71 7.00 -21.19
CA ASP A 159 10.75 6.84 -20.08
C ASP A 159 11.30 7.41 -18.79
N ASP A 160 10.45 8.15 -18.07
CA ASP A 160 10.68 8.67 -16.73
C ASP A 160 10.01 7.77 -15.70
N LEU A 161 10.35 7.95 -14.43
CA LEU A 161 9.63 7.36 -13.32
C LEU A 161 8.79 8.44 -12.61
N ALA A 162 7.49 8.24 -12.53
CA ALA A 162 6.59 9.07 -11.73
C ALA A 162 6.21 8.33 -10.45
N ALA A 163 6.12 9.07 -9.33
CA ALA A 163 5.73 8.53 -8.03
C ALA A 163 4.57 9.36 -7.43
N LEU A 164 3.39 8.79 -7.36
CA LEU A 164 2.29 9.35 -6.57
C LEU A 164 2.54 9.04 -5.10
N TYR A 165 2.84 10.07 -4.33
CA TYR A 165 3.30 9.99 -2.95
C TYR A 165 2.27 10.50 -1.96
N ASP A 166 2.08 9.77 -0.87
CA ASP A 166 1.32 10.21 0.30
C ASP A 166 2.13 11.21 1.13
N ALA A 167 1.81 12.48 1.05
CA ALA A 167 2.48 13.53 1.81
C ALA A 167 1.88 13.74 3.22
N GLY A 168 0.91 12.90 3.60
CA GLY A 168 0.21 12.97 4.88
C GLY A 168 -1.11 13.74 4.82
N GLY A 169 -1.98 13.53 5.80
CA GLY A 169 -3.32 14.09 5.80
C GLY A 169 -4.13 13.62 4.59
N PHE A 170 -4.61 14.56 3.77
CA PHE A 170 -5.26 14.28 2.49
C PHE A 170 -4.43 14.80 1.30
N THR A 171 -3.14 15.11 1.54
CA THR A 171 -2.25 15.66 0.53
C THR A 171 -1.52 14.56 -0.22
N SER A 172 -1.59 14.59 -1.55
CA SER A 172 -0.76 13.76 -2.43
C SER A 172 0.13 14.62 -3.30
N ARG A 173 1.31 14.09 -3.66
CA ARG A 173 2.26 14.72 -4.57
C ARG A 173 2.64 13.75 -5.68
N LEU A 174 2.83 14.26 -6.89
CA LEU A 174 3.44 13.52 -7.99
C LEU A 174 4.88 14.01 -8.17
N TYR A 175 5.81 13.16 -7.78
CA TYR A 175 7.24 13.36 -8.01
C TYR A 175 7.65 12.73 -9.34
N VAL A 176 8.65 13.31 -10.00
CA VAL A 176 9.18 12.79 -11.26
C VAL A 176 10.70 12.65 -11.15
N PHE A 177 11.17 11.47 -11.54
CA PHE A 177 12.58 11.16 -11.77
C PHE A 177 12.78 11.11 -13.27
N LYS A 178 13.36 12.17 -13.84
CA LYS A 178 13.58 12.30 -15.28
C LYS A 178 14.78 11.47 -15.72
N SER A 179 14.60 10.68 -16.76
CA SER A 179 15.71 9.95 -17.34
C SER A 179 16.58 10.86 -18.24
N THR A 180 17.88 10.71 -18.09
CA THR A 180 18.88 11.30 -19.01
C THR A 180 19.40 10.30 -20.03
N GLY A 181 18.95 9.04 -19.96
CA GLY A 181 19.48 7.92 -20.74
C GLY A 181 20.65 7.20 -20.09
N SER A 182 21.15 7.69 -18.96
CA SER A 182 22.25 7.07 -18.20
C SER A 182 22.17 7.36 -16.69
N ALA A 183 21.24 8.20 -16.27
CA ALA A 183 20.95 8.52 -14.87
C ALA A 183 19.52 9.01 -14.74
N PHE A 184 18.98 9.01 -13.51
CA PHE A 184 17.77 9.73 -13.18
C PHE A 184 18.09 11.02 -12.44
N THR A 185 17.38 12.09 -12.77
CA THR A 185 17.43 13.37 -12.08
C THR A 185 16.10 13.62 -11.38
N PHE A 186 16.13 13.91 -10.08
CA PHE A 186 14.91 14.20 -9.33
C PHE A 186 14.40 15.61 -9.67
N ALA A 187 13.25 15.68 -10.32
CA ALA A 187 12.66 16.92 -10.80
C ALA A 187 11.69 17.57 -9.79
N ASN A 188 11.67 17.10 -8.52
CA ASN A 188 10.77 17.55 -7.47
C ASN A 188 9.29 17.21 -7.75
N ALA A 189 8.36 17.86 -7.05
CA ALA A 189 6.93 17.64 -7.25
C ALA A 189 6.44 18.40 -8.49
N TRP A 190 5.95 17.66 -9.48
CA TRP A 190 5.32 18.23 -10.67
C TRP A 190 3.85 18.56 -10.45
N TRP A 191 3.26 18.00 -9.39
CA TRP A 191 1.91 18.31 -8.95
C TRP A 191 1.77 18.05 -7.44
N SER A 192 0.90 18.85 -6.78
CA SER A 192 0.48 18.67 -5.39
C SER A 192 -1.02 18.97 -5.26
N GLY A 193 -1.74 18.14 -4.52
CA GLY A 193 -3.16 18.33 -4.23
C GLY A 193 -3.44 18.07 -2.76
N ASP A 194 -4.02 19.07 -2.06
CA ASP A 194 -4.29 19.03 -0.62
C ASP A 194 -5.60 18.30 -0.27
N ASP A 195 -6.44 18.01 -1.27
CA ASP A 195 -7.68 17.25 -1.10
C ASP A 195 -7.72 16.07 -2.09
N TYR A 196 -6.63 15.33 -2.15
CA TYR A 196 -6.48 14.16 -3.01
C TYR A 196 -5.89 13.00 -2.20
N PRO A 197 -6.73 12.23 -1.47
CA PRO A 197 -6.26 11.14 -0.62
C PRO A 197 -5.53 10.05 -1.40
N TRP A 198 -4.26 9.84 -1.12
CA TRP A 198 -3.42 8.82 -1.74
C TRP A 198 -4.02 7.41 -1.62
N ALA A 199 -4.67 7.10 -0.50
CA ALA A 199 -5.28 5.80 -0.25
C ALA A 199 -6.38 5.44 -1.26
N ARG A 200 -7.03 6.44 -1.88
CA ARG A 200 -8.05 6.23 -2.92
C ARG A 200 -7.47 5.96 -4.31
N ALA A 201 -6.21 6.30 -4.55
CA ALA A 201 -5.50 5.95 -5.78
C ALA A 201 -5.06 4.49 -5.70
N ARG A 202 -5.61 3.60 -6.51
CA ARG A 202 -5.32 2.15 -6.48
C ARG A 202 -4.17 1.77 -7.40
N ALA A 203 -4.08 2.41 -8.55
CA ALA A 203 -2.99 2.24 -9.51
C ALA A 203 -2.67 3.58 -10.16
N VAL A 204 -1.42 3.74 -10.59
CA VAL A 204 -0.95 4.83 -11.43
C VAL A 204 -0.32 4.21 -12.66
N LEU A 205 -0.74 4.65 -13.83
CA LEU A 205 -0.34 4.09 -15.12
C LEU A 205 0.14 5.21 -16.02
N GLY A 206 1.22 5.00 -16.76
CA GLY A 206 1.64 5.89 -17.83
C GLY A 206 1.11 5.42 -19.16
N ALA A 207 0.55 6.30 -19.97
CA ALA A 207 0.06 5.94 -21.30
C ALA A 207 0.25 7.07 -22.30
N ARG A 208 0.46 6.70 -23.55
CA ARG A 208 0.69 7.63 -24.65
C ARG A 208 -0.59 8.32 -25.07
N THR A 209 -0.61 9.63 -24.99
CA THR A 209 -1.76 10.46 -25.40
C THR A 209 -1.44 11.46 -26.51
N GLY A 210 -0.21 11.48 -27.01
CA GLY A 210 0.26 12.40 -28.04
C GLY A 210 1.78 12.36 -28.21
N THR A 211 2.43 13.53 -28.19
CA THR A 211 3.89 13.64 -28.21
C THR A 211 4.52 13.39 -26.85
N ARG A 212 3.73 13.48 -25.78
CA ARG A 212 4.09 13.16 -24.39
C ARG A 212 3.08 12.20 -23.84
N ASP A 213 3.48 11.51 -22.78
CA ASP A 213 2.57 10.66 -22.05
C ASP A 213 1.78 11.42 -21.01
N ALA A 214 0.67 10.83 -20.59
CA ALA A 214 -0.10 11.26 -19.44
C ALA A 214 -0.05 10.18 -18.35
N LEU A 215 -0.30 10.58 -17.12
CA LEU A 215 -0.53 9.64 -16.02
C LEU A 215 -2.02 9.45 -15.80
N PHE A 216 -2.43 8.20 -15.67
CA PHE A 216 -3.80 7.80 -15.36
C PHE A 216 -3.83 7.19 -13.96
N VAL A 217 -4.64 7.76 -13.08
CA VAL A 217 -4.85 7.26 -11.73
C VAL A 217 -6.19 6.58 -11.65
N MET A 218 -6.16 5.28 -11.34
CA MET A 218 -7.34 4.50 -11.01
C MET A 218 -7.77 4.86 -9.60
N TYR A 219 -8.77 5.73 -9.49
CA TYR A 219 -9.20 6.33 -8.23
C TYR A 219 -10.51 5.72 -7.75
N GLN A 220 -10.53 5.24 -6.51
CA GLN A 220 -11.74 4.75 -5.87
C GLN A 220 -12.47 5.89 -5.17
N ASP A 221 -13.67 6.16 -5.62
CA ASP A 221 -14.60 7.04 -4.93
C ASP A 221 -15.60 6.24 -4.08
N ASP A 222 -16.43 6.95 -3.32
CA ASP A 222 -17.36 6.32 -2.38
C ASP A 222 -18.31 5.32 -3.06
N GLY A 223 -18.50 4.16 -2.43
CA GLY A 223 -19.47 3.17 -2.82
C GLY A 223 -19.14 2.39 -4.10
N ALA A 224 -17.95 1.78 -4.16
CA ALA A 224 -17.51 0.96 -5.28
C ALA A 224 -17.65 1.70 -6.63
N ARG A 225 -17.07 2.88 -6.72
CA ARG A 225 -17.07 3.76 -7.87
C ARG A 225 -15.65 3.98 -8.37
N LEU A 226 -15.34 3.52 -9.58
CA LEU A 226 -14.10 3.82 -10.27
C LEU A 226 -14.21 5.18 -10.96
N ARG A 227 -13.24 6.07 -10.71
CA ARG A 227 -12.91 7.20 -11.57
C ARG A 227 -11.51 7.03 -12.15
N ILE A 228 -11.34 7.37 -13.42
CA ILE A 228 -10.01 7.47 -14.02
C ILE A 228 -9.68 8.96 -14.11
N HIS A 229 -8.64 9.35 -13.38
CA HIS A 229 -8.14 10.71 -13.40
C HIS A 229 -6.91 10.79 -14.30
N GLN A 230 -6.92 11.70 -15.26
CA GLN A 230 -5.82 11.95 -16.17
C GLN A 230 -5.05 13.20 -15.73
N PHE A 231 -3.73 13.06 -15.64
CA PHE A 231 -2.78 14.15 -15.42
C PHE A 231 -1.98 14.36 -16.69
N ASN A 232 -2.20 15.48 -17.37
CA ASN A 232 -1.47 15.84 -18.58
C ASN A 232 -0.17 16.55 -18.25
N SER A 233 0.90 16.21 -18.97
CA SER A 233 2.21 16.82 -18.83
C SER A 233 2.43 17.95 -19.85
N ASP A 234 3.03 19.04 -19.41
CA ASP A 234 3.57 20.10 -20.29
C ASP A 234 5.08 19.93 -20.57
N GLY A 235 5.69 18.87 -20.02
CA GLY A 235 7.12 18.57 -20.07
C GLY A 235 7.91 19.06 -18.87
N THR A 236 7.28 19.82 -17.97
CA THR A 236 7.91 20.39 -16.76
C THR A 236 7.01 20.30 -15.53
N LYS A 237 5.70 20.15 -15.73
CA LYS A 237 4.67 20.04 -14.68
C LYS A 237 3.54 19.16 -15.15
N LEU A 238 2.77 18.67 -14.19
CA LEU A 238 1.51 17.99 -14.42
C LEU A 238 0.34 18.93 -14.11
N ALA A 239 -0.60 19.01 -15.04
CA ALA A 239 -1.84 19.77 -14.83
C ALA A 239 -2.68 19.10 -13.72
N PRO A 240 -3.58 19.84 -13.06
CA PRO A 240 -4.58 19.24 -12.17
C PRO A 240 -5.34 18.12 -12.86
N PRO A 241 -5.74 17.05 -12.12
CA PRO A 241 -6.39 15.90 -12.72
C PRO A 241 -7.74 16.23 -13.33
N VAL A 242 -8.01 15.63 -14.48
CA VAL A 242 -9.33 15.65 -15.14
C VAL A 242 -9.93 14.26 -15.05
N THR A 243 -11.19 14.14 -14.62
CA THR A 243 -11.91 12.87 -14.66
C THR A 243 -12.27 12.55 -16.11
N VAL A 244 -11.68 11.49 -16.66
CA VAL A 244 -11.87 11.02 -18.04
C VAL A 244 -12.73 9.79 -18.13
N PHE A 245 -13.09 9.18 -16.99
CA PHE A 245 -14.05 8.10 -16.86
C PHE A 245 -14.65 8.09 -15.46
N ASP A 246 -15.93 7.71 -15.37
CA ASP A 246 -16.68 7.54 -14.13
C ASP A 246 -17.66 6.38 -14.29
N SER A 247 -17.46 5.31 -13.54
CA SER A 247 -18.33 4.12 -13.62
C SER A 247 -19.73 4.33 -13.04
N GLY A 248 -19.91 5.36 -12.23
CA GLY A 248 -21.09 5.49 -11.36
C GLY A 248 -20.96 4.65 -10.07
N LYS A 249 -21.78 5.02 -9.07
CA LYS A 249 -21.77 4.39 -7.75
C LYS A 249 -22.26 2.94 -7.82
N GLY A 250 -21.51 2.03 -7.18
CA GLY A 250 -21.85 0.60 -7.10
C GLY A 250 -21.57 -0.21 -8.36
N GLN A 251 -20.96 0.40 -9.39
CA GLN A 251 -20.80 -0.26 -10.69
C GLN A 251 -19.42 -0.92 -10.88
N PHE A 252 -18.40 -0.49 -10.16
CA PHE A 252 -17.04 -1.03 -10.32
C PHE A 252 -16.27 -0.98 -9.00
N ASP A 253 -16.02 -2.15 -8.42
CA ASP A 253 -15.18 -2.30 -7.23
C ASP A 253 -13.73 -2.47 -7.65
N ILE A 254 -12.95 -1.41 -7.55
CA ILE A 254 -11.55 -1.38 -7.99
C ILE A 254 -10.65 -2.34 -7.19
N ALA A 255 -11.04 -2.75 -5.98
CA ALA A 255 -10.29 -3.74 -5.19
C ALA A 255 -10.29 -5.12 -5.87
N LYS A 256 -11.26 -5.37 -6.74
CA LYS A 256 -11.39 -6.61 -7.54
C LYS A 256 -10.72 -6.50 -8.91
N ALA A 257 -9.84 -5.54 -9.14
CA ALA A 257 -9.22 -5.32 -10.44
C ALA A 257 -7.68 -5.28 -10.38
N ARG A 258 -7.05 -5.71 -11.48
CA ARG A 258 -5.66 -5.41 -11.85
C ARG A 258 -5.68 -4.71 -13.20
N PHE A 259 -4.79 -3.75 -13.41
CA PHE A 259 -4.81 -2.91 -14.60
C PHE A 259 -3.49 -3.02 -15.37
N ALA A 260 -3.59 -2.97 -16.69
CA ALA A 260 -2.47 -2.84 -17.59
C ALA A 260 -2.80 -1.85 -18.71
N VAL A 261 -1.79 -1.19 -19.25
CA VAL A 261 -1.91 -0.29 -20.41
C VAL A 261 -1.30 -0.95 -21.61
N GLY A 262 -1.96 -0.82 -22.75
CA GLY A 262 -1.47 -1.37 -24.02
C GLY A 262 -2.34 -0.95 -25.20
N ARG A 263 -1.92 -1.37 -26.39
CA ARG A 263 -2.64 -1.20 -27.65
C ARG A 263 -3.42 -2.46 -27.99
N PHE A 264 -4.54 -2.68 -27.30
CA PHE A 264 -5.34 -3.90 -27.44
C PHE A 264 -6.24 -3.91 -28.68
N THR A 265 -6.57 -2.75 -29.20
CA THR A 265 -7.42 -2.61 -30.40
C THR A 265 -6.68 -1.81 -31.47
N ARG A 266 -7.12 -1.94 -32.73
CA ARG A 266 -6.61 -1.13 -33.85
C ARG A 266 -7.24 0.26 -33.92
N ALA A 267 -7.96 0.69 -32.88
CA ALA A 267 -8.55 2.02 -32.83
C ALA A 267 -7.46 3.11 -32.86
N LEU A 268 -7.69 4.18 -33.60
CA LEU A 268 -6.74 5.28 -33.82
C LEU A 268 -6.58 6.22 -32.61
N GLY A 269 -7.00 5.81 -31.42
CA GLY A 269 -7.20 6.68 -30.25
C GLY A 269 -6.12 6.66 -29.17
N GLY A 270 -4.94 6.08 -29.41
CA GLY A 270 -3.90 5.95 -28.37
C GLY A 270 -3.96 4.60 -27.63
N GLU A 271 -3.21 4.49 -26.53
CA GLU A 271 -3.22 3.30 -25.68
C GLU A 271 -4.53 3.18 -24.90
N GLN A 272 -4.94 1.95 -24.63
CA GLN A 272 -6.11 1.61 -23.85
C GLN A 272 -5.71 1.08 -22.47
N ILE A 273 -6.67 1.00 -21.55
CA ILE A 273 -6.47 0.38 -20.25
C ILE A 273 -7.29 -0.90 -20.22
N ALA A 274 -6.66 -2.03 -19.93
CA ALA A 274 -7.34 -3.27 -19.64
C ALA A 274 -7.41 -3.49 -18.12
N ALA A 275 -8.54 -4.00 -17.65
CA ALA A 275 -8.72 -4.47 -16.29
C ALA A 275 -9.03 -5.97 -16.30
N LEU A 276 -8.28 -6.74 -15.53
CA LEU A 276 -8.64 -8.09 -15.14
C LEU A 276 -9.47 -7.99 -13.86
N TYR A 277 -10.78 -8.22 -13.97
CA TYR A 277 -11.76 -8.00 -12.90
C TYR A 277 -12.26 -9.33 -12.34
N GLN A 278 -12.16 -9.52 -11.02
CA GLN A 278 -12.59 -10.75 -10.35
C GLN A 278 -14.10 -10.80 -10.17
N SER A 279 -14.72 -11.86 -10.71
CA SER A 279 -16.14 -12.18 -10.56
C SER A 279 -16.29 -13.62 -10.04
N GLY A 280 -16.49 -13.76 -8.74
CA GLY A 280 -16.47 -15.09 -8.09
C GLY A 280 -15.05 -15.70 -8.12
N SER A 281 -14.94 -16.96 -8.58
CA SER A 281 -13.65 -17.64 -8.76
C SER A 281 -12.98 -17.33 -10.10
N LYS A 282 -13.66 -16.67 -11.03
CA LYS A 282 -13.16 -16.34 -12.37
C LYS A 282 -12.80 -14.88 -12.48
N ALA A 283 -12.07 -14.52 -13.53
CA ALA A 283 -11.78 -13.13 -13.86
C ALA A 283 -12.28 -12.80 -15.26
N THR A 284 -12.70 -11.55 -15.42
CA THR A 284 -13.21 -11.01 -16.69
C THR A 284 -12.29 -9.90 -17.17
N VAL A 285 -11.98 -9.88 -18.45
CA VAL A 285 -11.26 -8.79 -19.10
C VAL A 285 -12.26 -7.68 -19.47
N ILE A 286 -11.98 -6.49 -18.97
CA ILE A 286 -12.70 -5.26 -19.26
C ILE A 286 -11.73 -4.30 -19.94
N VAL A 287 -12.10 -3.72 -21.06
CA VAL A 287 -11.25 -2.76 -21.77
C VAL A 287 -11.86 -1.36 -21.69
N PHE A 288 -11.06 -0.39 -21.26
CA PHE A 288 -11.37 1.03 -21.32
C PHE A 288 -10.76 1.58 -22.62
N GLU A 289 -11.60 1.73 -23.63
CA GLU A 289 -11.21 2.21 -24.95
C GLU A 289 -11.09 3.73 -24.95
N SER A 290 -9.99 4.25 -25.46
CA SER A 290 -9.74 5.68 -25.55
C SER A 290 -10.64 6.34 -26.59
N THR A 291 -11.25 7.46 -26.21
CA THR A 291 -12.10 8.30 -27.05
C THR A 291 -11.61 9.76 -26.98
N PRO A 292 -12.01 10.64 -27.88
CA PRO A 292 -11.63 12.06 -27.82
C PRO A 292 -12.06 12.78 -26.53
N SER A 293 -13.04 12.25 -25.80
CA SER A 293 -13.60 12.84 -24.57
C SER A 293 -13.21 12.08 -23.29
N GLY A 294 -12.38 11.03 -23.39
CA GLY A 294 -11.98 10.19 -22.25
C GLY A 294 -12.01 8.71 -22.59
N PHE A 295 -12.63 7.89 -21.74
CA PHE A 295 -12.71 6.45 -21.95
C PHE A 295 -14.16 5.95 -22.02
N THR A 296 -14.36 4.91 -22.81
CA THR A 296 -15.58 4.10 -22.81
C THR A 296 -15.25 2.70 -22.32
N MET A 297 -15.99 2.19 -21.35
CA MET A 297 -15.81 0.85 -20.81
C MET A 297 -16.50 -0.17 -21.72
N LEU A 298 -15.74 -1.15 -22.20
CA LEU A 298 -16.24 -2.33 -22.90
C LEU A 298 -16.24 -3.48 -21.89
N PRO A 299 -17.37 -3.82 -21.29
CA PRO A 299 -17.44 -4.86 -20.28
C PRO A 299 -17.40 -6.25 -20.91
N ASP A 300 -16.91 -7.23 -20.11
CA ASP A 300 -17.04 -8.65 -20.38
C ASP A 300 -16.50 -9.08 -21.76
N VAL A 301 -15.36 -8.52 -22.17
CA VAL A 301 -14.72 -8.87 -23.45
C VAL A 301 -14.33 -10.35 -23.46
N TYR A 302 -13.86 -10.87 -22.34
CA TYR A 302 -13.53 -12.28 -22.15
C TYR A 302 -13.65 -12.63 -20.67
N THR A 303 -14.16 -13.83 -20.35
CA THR A 303 -14.15 -14.40 -18.99
C THR A 303 -13.29 -15.64 -18.97
N THR A 304 -12.37 -15.75 -18.01
CA THR A 304 -11.42 -16.87 -17.94
C THR A 304 -12.13 -18.22 -17.74
N ASP A 305 -11.64 -19.24 -18.43
CA ASP A 305 -12.17 -20.60 -18.31
C ASP A 305 -11.72 -21.27 -17.02
N VAL A 306 -10.57 -20.83 -16.48
CA VAL A 306 -9.98 -21.34 -15.23
C VAL A 306 -10.24 -20.39 -14.08
N ASP A 307 -10.24 -20.90 -12.88
CA ASP A 307 -10.32 -20.10 -11.66
C ASP A 307 -9.05 -19.30 -11.47
N ILE A 308 -9.19 -18.01 -11.23
CA ILE A 308 -8.10 -17.05 -11.02
C ILE A 308 -8.34 -16.31 -9.70
N SER A 309 -7.33 -16.26 -8.86
CA SER A 309 -7.29 -15.39 -7.68
C SER A 309 -6.44 -14.16 -7.98
N LEU A 310 -7.03 -12.96 -8.00
CA LEU A 310 -6.27 -11.73 -8.21
C LEU A 310 -5.21 -11.48 -7.12
N ALA A 311 -5.40 -12.03 -5.92
CA ALA A 311 -4.40 -11.97 -4.86
C ALA A 311 -3.11 -12.75 -5.25
N GLN A 312 -3.24 -13.72 -6.17
CA GLN A 312 -2.16 -14.58 -6.67
C GLN A 312 -1.88 -14.34 -8.16
N THR A 313 -2.24 -13.16 -8.69
CA THR A 313 -2.08 -12.84 -10.10
C THR A 313 -1.34 -11.52 -10.28
N SER A 314 -0.29 -11.53 -11.08
CA SER A 314 0.36 -10.35 -11.64
C SER A 314 -0.03 -10.18 -13.10
N LEU A 315 -0.14 -8.94 -13.58
CA LEU A 315 -0.63 -8.60 -14.91
C LEU A 315 0.33 -7.62 -15.59
N GLY A 316 0.67 -7.88 -16.85
CA GLY A 316 1.36 -6.99 -17.76
C GLY A 316 0.69 -6.97 -19.14
N ALA A 317 1.08 -6.05 -19.99
CA ALA A 317 0.62 -5.98 -21.38
C ALA A 317 1.79 -5.71 -22.31
N ILE A 318 1.90 -6.50 -23.39
CA ILE A 318 2.91 -6.36 -24.44
C ILE A 318 2.58 -7.27 -25.61
N ASP A 319 2.97 -6.89 -26.83
CA ASP A 319 2.81 -7.69 -28.06
C ASP A 319 3.82 -8.85 -28.08
N VAL A 320 3.40 -10.04 -27.64
CA VAL A 320 4.27 -11.23 -27.55
C VAL A 320 4.37 -12.00 -28.87
N ASN A 321 3.40 -11.83 -29.77
CA ASN A 321 3.30 -12.57 -31.03
C ASN A 321 3.75 -11.77 -32.24
N GLY A 322 3.95 -10.46 -32.12
CA GLY A 322 4.41 -9.56 -33.18
C GLY A 322 3.31 -9.13 -34.16
N ASP A 323 2.03 -9.18 -33.76
CA ASP A 323 0.90 -8.83 -34.62
C ASP A 323 0.54 -7.33 -34.60
N GLY A 324 1.19 -6.55 -33.72
CA GLY A 324 1.03 -5.12 -33.55
C GLY A 324 -0.05 -4.73 -32.55
N ARG A 325 -0.56 -5.68 -31.75
CA ARG A 325 -1.42 -5.46 -30.61
C ARG A 325 -0.75 -6.00 -29.35
N ASP A 326 -0.95 -5.30 -28.25
CA ASP A 326 -0.44 -5.78 -26.98
C ASP A 326 -1.38 -6.85 -26.42
N ASP A 327 -0.81 -7.97 -25.97
CA ASP A 327 -1.49 -9.06 -25.32
C ASP A 327 -1.47 -8.88 -23.81
N LEU A 328 -2.41 -9.48 -23.07
CA LEU A 328 -2.33 -9.54 -21.61
C LEU A 328 -1.51 -10.76 -21.21
N VAL A 329 -0.44 -10.50 -20.48
CA VAL A 329 0.42 -11.54 -19.88
C VAL A 329 0.11 -11.63 -18.40
N LEU A 330 -0.28 -12.81 -17.94
CA LEU A 330 -0.62 -13.08 -16.57
C LEU A 330 0.37 -14.05 -15.96
N GLN A 331 0.82 -13.79 -14.75
CA GLN A 331 1.47 -14.78 -13.91
C GLN A 331 0.53 -15.17 -12.79
N THR A 332 0.28 -16.47 -12.64
CA THR A 332 -0.50 -17.04 -11.54
C THR A 332 0.38 -18.02 -10.77
N LEU A 333 0.08 -18.25 -9.49
CA LEU A 333 0.66 -19.36 -8.72
C LEU A 333 -0.35 -20.52 -8.68
N ASP A 334 0.14 -21.73 -8.84
CA ASP A 334 -0.64 -22.93 -8.56
C ASP A 334 -0.63 -23.29 -7.05
N ALA A 335 -1.39 -24.32 -6.68
CA ALA A 335 -1.51 -24.75 -5.29
C ALA A 335 -0.18 -25.22 -4.66
N ASP A 336 0.76 -25.65 -5.50
CA ASP A 336 2.09 -26.11 -5.10
C ASP A 336 3.14 -24.98 -5.09
N GLY A 337 2.72 -23.74 -5.36
CA GLY A 337 3.58 -22.55 -5.41
C GLY A 337 4.34 -22.39 -6.73
N GLY A 338 4.04 -23.20 -7.75
CA GLY A 338 4.59 -23.04 -9.09
C GLY A 338 4.02 -21.81 -9.81
N ALA A 339 4.87 -21.04 -10.48
CA ALA A 339 4.41 -19.93 -11.31
C ALA A 339 4.02 -20.41 -12.71
N LYS A 340 2.83 -20.00 -13.17
CA LYS A 340 2.36 -20.22 -14.54
C LYS A 340 2.17 -18.90 -15.25
N ILE A 341 2.64 -18.83 -16.48
CA ILE A 341 2.42 -17.68 -17.36
C ILE A 341 1.30 -18.03 -18.34
N HIS A 342 0.34 -17.13 -18.46
CA HIS A 342 -0.75 -17.20 -19.41
C HIS A 342 -0.71 -15.98 -20.32
N VAL A 343 -1.02 -16.16 -21.61
CA VAL A 343 -1.20 -15.07 -22.57
C VAL A 343 -2.64 -15.06 -23.04
N LEU A 344 -3.27 -13.90 -22.92
CA LEU A 344 -4.58 -13.62 -23.47
C LEU A 344 -4.39 -12.72 -24.70
N ASP A 345 -4.54 -13.30 -25.89
CA ASP A 345 -4.28 -12.64 -27.16
C ASP A 345 -5.37 -11.62 -27.51
N ALA A 346 -5.00 -10.36 -27.60
CA ALA A 346 -5.95 -9.29 -27.93
C ALA A 346 -6.53 -9.41 -29.35
N ALA A 347 -5.79 -9.96 -30.31
CA ALA A 347 -6.30 -10.23 -31.65
C ALA A 347 -7.35 -11.33 -31.65
N ALA A 348 -7.27 -12.27 -30.71
CA ALA A 348 -8.24 -13.34 -30.50
C ALA A 348 -9.32 -12.97 -29.44
N SER A 349 -9.57 -11.69 -29.22
CA SER A 349 -10.52 -11.19 -28.20
C SER A 349 -10.19 -11.70 -26.80
N PHE A 350 -8.92 -11.71 -26.45
CA PHE A 350 -8.38 -12.15 -25.15
C PHE A 350 -8.59 -13.63 -24.81
N HIS A 351 -8.90 -14.47 -25.82
CA HIS A 351 -8.88 -15.91 -25.61
C HIS A 351 -7.44 -16.40 -25.44
N PRO A 352 -7.22 -17.38 -24.55
CA PRO A 352 -5.91 -18.00 -24.40
C PRO A 352 -5.50 -18.67 -25.70
N VAL A 353 -4.31 -18.39 -26.18
CA VAL A 353 -3.75 -19.06 -27.35
C VAL A 353 -2.87 -20.21 -26.88
N GLY A 354 -3.09 -21.41 -27.43
CA GLY A 354 -2.31 -22.60 -27.09
C GLY A 354 -0.83 -22.42 -27.45
N GLY A 355 0.05 -22.93 -26.59
CA GLY A 355 1.50 -22.84 -26.76
C GLY A 355 2.19 -21.83 -25.87
N TRP A 356 1.49 -20.83 -25.37
CA TRP A 356 2.07 -19.78 -24.50
C TRP A 356 2.17 -20.18 -23.02
N GLY A 357 1.90 -21.40 -22.66
CA GLY A 357 2.05 -21.89 -21.29
C GLY A 357 3.51 -22.14 -20.91
N GLY A 358 4.22 -21.10 -20.50
CA GLY A 358 5.54 -21.25 -19.87
C GLY A 358 5.38 -21.66 -18.43
N VAL A 359 5.94 -22.80 -18.03
CA VAL A 359 6.04 -23.19 -16.63
C VAL A 359 7.43 -22.79 -16.14
N ALA A 360 7.52 -21.74 -15.37
CA ALA A 360 8.66 -21.58 -14.48
C ALA A 360 8.44 -22.57 -13.33
N THR A 361 8.90 -23.80 -13.47
CA THR A 361 8.88 -24.79 -12.40
C THR A 361 9.77 -24.32 -11.28
N LEU A 362 9.16 -23.85 -10.20
CA LEU A 362 9.88 -23.48 -9.00
C LEU A 362 10.14 -24.72 -8.15
N PRO A 363 11.27 -24.75 -7.41
CA PRO A 363 11.48 -25.81 -6.45
C PRO A 363 10.36 -25.79 -5.40
N ALA A 364 9.77 -26.94 -5.16
CA ALA A 364 8.82 -27.12 -4.07
C ALA A 364 9.46 -26.75 -2.73
N GLY A 365 8.76 -25.98 -1.89
CA GLY A 365 9.21 -25.62 -0.54
C GLY A 365 9.37 -24.12 -0.29
N SER A 366 8.77 -23.26 -1.09
CA SER A 366 8.76 -21.81 -0.79
C SER A 366 7.90 -21.54 0.45
N SER A 367 8.44 -20.76 1.39
CA SER A 367 7.74 -20.32 2.61
C SER A 367 6.82 -19.14 2.37
N CYS A 368 6.72 -18.61 1.15
CA CYS A 368 5.87 -17.47 0.84
C CYS A 368 4.79 -17.80 -0.20
N ALA A 369 3.55 -17.48 0.13
CA ALA A 369 2.40 -17.59 -0.76
C ALA A 369 2.16 -16.25 -1.52
N TYR A 370 3.23 -15.58 -1.93
CA TYR A 370 3.16 -14.36 -2.73
C TYR A 370 2.98 -14.71 -4.21
N ALA A 371 2.11 -13.99 -4.90
CA ALA A 371 1.81 -14.19 -6.31
C ALA A 371 3.01 -14.07 -7.25
N GLY A 372 4.19 -13.76 -6.71
CA GLY A 372 5.32 -13.36 -7.53
C GLY A 372 5.09 -11.99 -8.17
N ALA A 373 6.01 -11.60 -9.02
CA ALA A 373 5.91 -10.39 -9.81
C ALA A 373 6.17 -10.71 -11.28
N LEU A 374 5.48 -10.01 -12.15
CA LEU A 374 5.66 -10.10 -13.60
C LEU A 374 6.18 -8.77 -14.11
N GLY A 375 7.33 -8.77 -14.75
CA GLY A 375 7.79 -7.72 -15.65
C GLY A 375 7.50 -8.10 -17.09
N VAL A 376 7.24 -7.13 -17.95
CA VAL A 376 7.14 -7.31 -19.39
C VAL A 376 8.06 -6.34 -20.10
N GLY A 377 8.68 -6.75 -21.21
CA GLY A 377 9.63 -5.93 -21.95
C GLY A 377 10.12 -6.63 -23.20
N ASP A 378 10.67 -5.91 -24.16
CA ASP A 378 11.44 -6.43 -25.29
C ASP A 378 12.93 -6.26 -24.92
N TRP A 379 13.50 -7.26 -24.23
CA TRP A 379 14.87 -7.14 -23.69
C TRP A 379 15.95 -7.44 -24.68
N ASP A 380 15.66 -8.21 -25.74
CA ASP A 380 16.64 -8.51 -26.80
C ASP A 380 16.49 -7.63 -28.05
N GLY A 381 15.42 -6.80 -28.07
CA GLY A 381 15.19 -5.82 -29.15
C GLY A 381 14.69 -6.45 -30.46
N ASP A 382 14.11 -7.67 -30.39
CA ASP A 382 13.65 -8.40 -31.57
C ASP A 382 12.26 -7.94 -32.05
N GLY A 383 11.59 -7.08 -31.28
CA GLY A 383 10.28 -6.51 -31.59
C GLY A 383 9.12 -7.38 -31.09
N ARG A 384 9.38 -8.33 -30.19
CA ARG A 384 8.37 -9.12 -29.46
C ARG A 384 8.51 -8.90 -27.97
N GLY A 385 7.41 -9.02 -27.30
CA GLY A 385 7.36 -8.85 -25.86
C GLY A 385 7.78 -10.08 -25.09
N ASP A 386 8.76 -9.92 -24.23
CA ASP A 386 9.26 -10.92 -23.30
C ASP A 386 8.62 -10.82 -21.92
N ALA A 387 8.79 -11.83 -21.09
CA ALA A 387 8.31 -11.84 -19.70
C ALA A 387 9.45 -12.12 -18.71
N LEU A 388 9.44 -11.39 -17.60
CA LEU A 388 10.27 -11.66 -16.43
C LEU A 388 9.38 -12.17 -15.30
N SER A 389 9.48 -13.44 -14.99
CA SER A 389 8.83 -14.04 -13.82
C SER A 389 9.73 -13.91 -12.60
N LEU A 390 9.24 -13.22 -11.56
CA LEU A 390 9.82 -13.24 -10.23
C LEU A 390 8.92 -14.09 -9.33
N ALA A 391 9.38 -15.23 -8.93
CA ALA A 391 8.55 -16.17 -8.21
C ALA A 391 9.22 -16.64 -6.90
N PRO A 392 8.44 -17.05 -5.88
CA PRO A 392 8.99 -17.50 -4.60
C PRO A 392 9.95 -18.67 -4.75
N ALA A 393 11.08 -18.60 -4.05
CA ALA A 393 12.07 -19.68 -3.93
C ALA A 393 12.19 -20.13 -2.47
N ALA A 394 13.11 -21.04 -2.20
CA ALA A 394 13.38 -21.46 -0.83
C ALA A 394 13.85 -20.27 0.04
N ALA A 395 13.55 -20.32 1.33
CA ALA A 395 14.05 -19.41 2.36
C ALA A 395 13.81 -17.91 2.12
N SER A 396 12.61 -17.50 1.75
CA SER A 396 12.20 -16.09 1.57
C SER A 396 12.89 -15.31 0.43
N SER A 397 13.68 -15.95 -0.42
CA SER A 397 14.22 -15.35 -1.64
C SER A 397 13.26 -15.47 -2.82
N LEU A 398 13.48 -14.67 -3.85
CA LEU A 398 12.80 -14.81 -5.14
C LEU A 398 13.77 -15.38 -6.18
N HIS A 399 13.18 -16.12 -7.10
CA HIS A 399 13.85 -16.64 -8.28
C HIS A 399 13.37 -15.86 -9.50
N ALA A 400 14.30 -15.35 -10.28
CA ALA A 400 14.00 -14.68 -11.53
C ALA A 400 14.13 -15.67 -12.69
N THR A 401 13.13 -15.69 -13.56
CA THR A 401 13.16 -16.44 -14.82
C THR A 401 12.83 -15.48 -15.96
N ALA A 402 13.80 -15.27 -16.84
CA ALA A 402 13.58 -14.53 -18.06
C ALA A 402 13.04 -15.46 -19.15
N LEU A 403 11.94 -15.07 -19.75
CA LEU A 403 11.22 -15.82 -20.78
C LEU A 403 11.18 -14.98 -22.05
N ARG A 404 11.81 -15.45 -23.12
CA ARG A 404 11.80 -14.80 -24.44
C ARG A 404 10.67 -15.34 -25.29
N ALA A 405 9.95 -14.44 -25.94
CA ALA A 405 8.93 -14.80 -26.89
C ALA A 405 9.54 -15.12 -28.27
N ASN A 406 9.12 -16.23 -28.87
CA ASN A 406 9.52 -16.58 -30.23
C ASN A 406 8.40 -16.42 -31.28
N GLY A 407 7.31 -15.72 -30.87
CA GLY A 407 6.10 -15.51 -31.68
C GLY A 407 5.01 -16.58 -31.50
N THR A 408 5.30 -17.69 -30.84
CA THR A 408 4.35 -18.80 -30.63
C THR A 408 4.40 -19.36 -29.20
N THR A 409 5.48 -19.15 -28.48
CA THR A 409 5.67 -19.60 -27.10
C THR A 409 6.75 -18.79 -26.40
N PHE A 410 6.82 -18.89 -25.09
CA PHE A 410 7.96 -18.44 -24.30
C PHE A 410 9.02 -19.54 -24.19
N VAL A 411 10.28 -19.13 -24.34
CA VAL A 411 11.45 -19.97 -24.13
C VAL A 411 12.22 -19.41 -22.93
N THR A 412 12.59 -20.25 -21.97
CA THR A 412 13.44 -19.83 -20.87
C THR A 412 14.80 -19.41 -21.39
N ALA A 413 15.13 -18.15 -21.25
CA ALA A 413 16.42 -17.59 -21.62
C ALA A 413 17.42 -17.78 -20.48
N SER A 414 16.98 -17.53 -19.23
CA SER A 414 17.77 -17.76 -18.03
C SER A 414 16.91 -17.90 -16.80
N SER A 415 17.56 -18.33 -15.73
CA SER A 415 16.90 -18.56 -14.46
C SER A 415 17.93 -18.54 -13.32
N GLY A 416 17.67 -17.78 -12.25
CA GLY A 416 18.61 -17.65 -11.15
C GLY A 416 18.01 -17.07 -9.89
N ALA A 417 18.72 -17.23 -8.74
CA ALA A 417 18.33 -16.59 -7.50
C ALA A 417 18.56 -15.08 -7.57
N THR A 418 17.71 -14.30 -6.92
CA THR A 418 17.84 -12.86 -6.82
C THR A 418 18.09 -12.42 -5.37
N GLU A 419 18.55 -11.20 -5.20
CA GLU A 419 18.60 -10.54 -3.87
C GLU A 419 17.23 -10.05 -3.41
N LEU A 420 16.22 -10.07 -4.28
CA LEU A 420 14.86 -9.68 -3.96
C LEU A 420 14.23 -10.72 -3.04
N ARG A 421 13.40 -10.26 -2.11
CA ARG A 421 12.81 -11.09 -1.06
C ARG A 421 11.30 -11.14 -1.17
N CYS A 422 10.75 -12.20 -0.62
CA CYS A 422 9.32 -12.32 -0.44
C CYS A 422 8.78 -11.18 0.42
N PRO A 423 7.59 -10.65 0.10
CA PRO A 423 6.91 -9.71 0.98
C PRO A 423 6.68 -10.30 2.37
N THR A 424 6.76 -9.44 3.36
CA THR A 424 6.50 -9.80 4.75
C THR A 424 5.32 -9.00 5.30
N TRP A 425 4.72 -9.49 6.37
CA TRP A 425 3.75 -8.72 7.11
C TRP A 425 4.44 -7.50 7.75
N PRO A 426 3.96 -6.27 7.51
CA PRO A 426 4.66 -5.06 7.98
C PRO A 426 4.75 -4.97 9.50
N LEU A 427 3.80 -5.55 10.24
CA LEU A 427 3.78 -5.45 11.70
C LEU A 427 4.70 -6.45 12.42
N ASN A 428 5.03 -7.57 11.79
CA ASN A 428 5.78 -8.63 12.46
C ASN A 428 6.95 -9.21 11.65
N GLY A 429 7.16 -8.77 10.40
CA GLY A 429 8.26 -9.24 9.56
C GLY A 429 8.17 -10.70 9.09
N LEU A 430 7.12 -11.44 9.45
CA LEU A 430 6.94 -12.82 9.01
C LEU A 430 6.60 -12.87 7.52
N PRO A 431 7.02 -13.92 6.80
CA PRO A 431 6.68 -14.09 5.39
C PRO A 431 5.15 -14.03 5.17
N LEU A 432 4.76 -13.39 4.08
CA LEU A 432 3.36 -13.29 3.68
C LEU A 432 2.89 -14.64 3.14
N ALA A 433 2.29 -15.46 4.01
CA ALA A 433 1.72 -16.76 3.65
C ALA A 433 0.28 -16.67 3.10
N GLY A 434 -0.03 -15.59 2.40
CA GLY A 434 -1.36 -15.23 1.94
C GLY A 434 -1.91 -14.02 2.68
N GLY A 435 -3.00 -13.43 2.16
CA GLY A 435 -3.57 -12.21 2.71
C GLY A 435 -3.06 -10.94 2.01
N ASP A 436 -3.49 -9.80 2.48
CA ASP A 436 -3.18 -8.49 1.92
C ASP A 436 -2.43 -7.63 2.97
N PRO A 437 -1.13 -7.35 2.80
CA PRO A 437 -0.36 -6.54 3.73
C PRO A 437 -0.77 -5.07 3.75
N THR A 438 -1.57 -4.63 2.76
CA THR A 438 -2.15 -3.28 2.75
C THR A 438 -3.49 -3.21 3.48
N LYS A 439 -4.05 -4.37 3.90
CA LYS A 439 -5.26 -4.42 4.70
C LYS A 439 -5.02 -3.70 6.03
N ARG A 440 -5.96 -2.83 6.37
CA ARG A 440 -5.89 -2.01 7.57
C ARG A 440 -5.82 -2.88 8.83
N PRO A 441 -4.81 -2.69 9.70
CA PRO A 441 -4.76 -3.35 11.00
C PRO A 441 -5.91 -2.93 11.90
N ILE A 442 -6.31 -3.79 12.83
CA ILE A 442 -7.14 -3.39 13.97
C ILE A 442 -6.26 -3.19 15.20
N TYR A 443 -6.48 -2.10 15.90
CA TYR A 443 -5.78 -1.72 17.13
C TYR A 443 -6.81 -1.74 18.27
N VAL A 444 -6.75 -2.77 19.11
CA VAL A 444 -7.76 -3.04 20.15
C VAL A 444 -7.25 -2.66 21.53
N LYS A 445 -7.96 -1.76 22.21
CA LYS A 445 -7.64 -1.41 23.61
C LYS A 445 -8.05 -2.52 24.54
N VAL A 446 -7.10 -3.09 25.27
CA VAL A 446 -7.29 -4.23 26.17
C VAL A 446 -6.91 -3.83 27.60
N ASP A 447 -7.73 -4.27 28.57
CA ASP A 447 -7.49 -4.04 29.99
C ASP A 447 -6.35 -4.91 30.51
N ASN A 448 -5.50 -4.36 31.38
CA ASN A 448 -4.43 -5.10 32.06
C ASN A 448 -4.61 -5.16 33.58
N ASN A 449 -5.78 -4.77 34.10
CA ASN A 449 -6.09 -4.96 35.53
C ASN A 449 -6.02 -6.46 35.89
N PRO A 450 -5.52 -6.86 37.07
CA PRO A 450 -5.48 -8.27 37.48
C PRO A 450 -6.84 -8.99 37.36
N THR A 451 -7.95 -8.29 37.59
CA THR A 451 -9.33 -8.85 37.44
C THR A 451 -9.67 -9.12 35.94
N ALA A 452 -8.98 -8.48 34.99
CA ALA A 452 -9.19 -8.69 33.57
C ALA A 452 -8.35 -9.85 33.00
N ARG A 453 -7.46 -10.42 33.81
CA ARG A 453 -6.58 -11.53 33.39
C ARG A 453 -7.23 -12.89 33.66
N PRO A 454 -6.88 -13.96 32.93
CA PRO A 454 -5.98 -13.99 31.77
C PRO A 454 -6.58 -13.27 30.56
N HIS A 455 -5.70 -12.77 29.67
CA HIS A 455 -6.12 -12.11 28.43
C HIS A 455 -6.63 -13.10 27.39
N TYR A 456 -7.36 -12.60 26.39
CA TYR A 456 -7.86 -13.38 25.25
C TYR A 456 -7.42 -12.74 23.94
N GLY A 457 -6.86 -13.56 23.03
CA GLY A 457 -6.48 -13.16 21.68
C GLY A 457 -5.09 -12.53 21.56
N ILE A 458 -4.41 -12.21 22.67
CA ILE A 458 -3.13 -11.49 22.68
C ILE A 458 -2.00 -12.31 22.01
N SER A 459 -2.03 -13.64 22.10
CA SER A 459 -1.05 -14.51 21.45
C SER A 459 -1.05 -14.41 19.92
N LYS A 460 -2.15 -13.92 19.33
CA LYS A 460 -2.32 -13.68 17.89
C LYS A 460 -2.02 -12.25 17.45
N ALA A 461 -1.69 -11.35 18.38
CA ALA A 461 -1.33 -9.99 18.02
C ALA A 461 0.04 -9.94 17.32
N ASP A 462 0.18 -9.09 16.33
CA ASP A 462 1.46 -8.81 15.68
C ASP A 462 2.34 -7.93 16.56
N GLN A 463 1.72 -6.92 17.17
CA GLN A 463 2.34 -6.01 18.12
C GLN A 463 1.45 -5.81 19.33
N VAL A 464 2.05 -5.60 20.51
CA VAL A 464 1.34 -5.23 21.72
C VAL A 464 2.05 -4.04 22.34
N TYR A 465 1.33 -2.92 22.47
CA TYR A 465 1.81 -1.76 23.21
C TYR A 465 1.33 -1.84 24.66
N GLU A 466 2.20 -1.46 25.60
CA GLU A 466 1.87 -1.31 27.01
C GLU A 466 2.39 0.01 27.54
N TRP A 467 1.54 0.76 28.20
CA TRP A 467 1.86 2.04 28.82
C TRP A 467 1.03 2.31 30.07
N LEU A 468 1.48 3.31 30.80
CA LEU A 468 0.76 3.81 31.97
C LEU A 468 -0.56 4.49 31.54
N VAL A 469 -1.55 4.35 32.39
CA VAL A 469 -2.79 5.13 32.35
C VAL A 469 -3.06 5.71 33.75
N GLU A 470 -4.21 6.33 33.96
CA GLU A 470 -4.57 6.98 35.22
C GLU A 470 -4.41 6.01 36.39
N GLY A 471 -3.99 6.54 37.55
CA GLY A 471 -3.74 5.77 38.75
C GLY A 471 -2.49 4.88 38.69
N LEU A 472 -1.57 5.14 37.73
CA LEU A 472 -0.34 4.38 37.50
C LEU A 472 -0.58 2.89 37.18
N THR A 473 -1.77 2.56 36.71
CA THR A 473 -2.07 1.24 36.15
C THR A 473 -1.61 1.16 34.71
N THR A 474 -1.58 -0.04 34.11
CA THR A 474 -1.25 -0.17 32.68
C THR A 474 -2.46 -0.61 31.87
N ARG A 475 -2.42 -0.32 30.58
CA ARG A 475 -3.30 -0.89 29.56
C ARG A 475 -2.50 -1.38 28.38
N LEU A 476 -3.08 -2.38 27.71
CA LEU A 476 -2.53 -2.92 26.49
C LEU A 476 -3.27 -2.35 25.29
N ALA A 477 -2.55 -2.28 24.16
CA ALA A 477 -3.17 -2.16 22.87
C ALA A 477 -2.62 -3.27 21.97
N ALA A 478 -3.48 -4.19 21.60
CA ALA A 478 -3.15 -5.32 20.75
C ALA A 478 -3.46 -4.99 19.29
N VAL A 479 -2.46 -5.15 18.41
CA VAL A 479 -2.55 -4.83 16.99
C VAL A 479 -2.54 -6.10 16.18
N PHE A 480 -3.56 -6.28 15.34
CA PHE A 480 -3.75 -7.48 14.53
C PHE A 480 -3.82 -7.13 13.04
N GLN A 481 -3.05 -7.78 12.23
CA GLN A 481 -3.09 -7.71 10.77
C GLN A 481 -2.90 -9.10 10.15
N SER A 482 -1.86 -9.85 10.59
CA SER A 482 -1.53 -11.16 10.03
C SER A 482 -2.46 -12.27 10.49
N GLN A 483 -3.05 -12.15 11.68
CA GLN A 483 -3.92 -13.15 12.27
C GLN A 483 -5.27 -12.57 12.71
N GLN A 484 -6.31 -13.45 12.76
CA GLN A 484 -7.70 -13.09 13.01
C GLN A 484 -8.21 -13.84 14.25
N PRO A 485 -8.09 -13.27 15.46
CA PRO A 485 -8.57 -13.94 16.67
C PRO A 485 -10.10 -14.00 16.72
N ASP A 486 -10.63 -15.16 17.18
CA ASP A 486 -12.06 -15.36 17.38
C ASP A 486 -12.59 -14.67 18.63
N VAL A 487 -11.72 -14.39 19.60
CA VAL A 487 -12.04 -13.69 20.84
C VAL A 487 -10.91 -12.72 21.19
N ILE A 488 -11.27 -11.49 21.52
CA ILE A 488 -10.34 -10.44 21.98
C ILE A 488 -10.94 -9.79 23.22
N GLY A 489 -10.16 -9.65 24.30
CA GLY A 489 -10.63 -8.93 25.48
C GLY A 489 -9.82 -9.19 26.77
N ALA A 490 -10.27 -8.52 27.84
CA ALA A 490 -11.41 -7.60 27.96
C ALA A 490 -11.11 -6.26 27.28
N VAL A 491 -12.03 -5.78 26.44
CA VAL A 491 -11.89 -4.51 25.73
C VAL A 491 -12.17 -3.35 26.67
N ARG A 492 -11.37 -2.28 26.56
CA ARG A 492 -11.44 -1.12 27.47
C ARG A 492 -11.48 0.23 26.74
N SER A 493 -11.59 1.27 27.56
CA SER A 493 -11.77 2.65 27.11
C SER A 493 -10.55 3.22 26.41
N ALA A 494 -10.80 4.05 25.41
CA ALA A 494 -9.82 4.87 24.74
C ALA A 494 -9.06 5.78 25.70
N ARG A 495 -7.83 6.13 25.33
CA ARG A 495 -6.97 7.10 26.02
C ARG A 495 -6.24 7.98 25.02
N MET A 496 -5.83 9.16 25.45
CA MET A 496 -5.02 10.05 24.62
C MET A 496 -3.68 9.44 24.22
N THR A 497 -3.12 8.57 25.06
CA THR A 497 -1.91 7.80 24.79
C THR A 497 -2.00 6.89 23.55
N ASP A 498 -3.20 6.55 23.08
CA ASP A 498 -3.43 5.78 21.85
C ASP A 498 -3.22 6.63 20.58
N ARG A 499 -3.52 7.94 20.68
CA ARG A 499 -3.53 8.88 19.56
C ARG A 499 -2.24 8.91 18.75
N PRO A 500 -1.04 8.98 19.34
CA PRO A 500 0.19 9.10 18.57
C PRO A 500 0.64 7.80 17.86
N VAL A 501 0.02 6.66 18.14
CA VAL A 501 0.39 5.36 17.55
C VAL A 501 -0.47 5.00 16.35
N ILE A 502 -1.77 5.26 16.42
CA ILE A 502 -2.76 4.87 15.41
C ILE A 502 -2.43 5.35 13.99
N PRO A 503 -1.99 6.62 13.79
CA PRO A 503 -1.75 7.14 12.44
C PRO A 503 -0.64 6.43 11.67
N SER A 504 0.48 6.07 12.32
CA SER A 504 1.57 5.35 11.67
C SER A 504 1.15 3.96 11.21
N LEU A 505 0.31 3.30 11.98
CA LEU A 505 -0.21 1.98 11.64
C LEU A 505 -1.35 2.06 10.62
N GLY A 506 -1.94 3.24 10.42
CA GLY A 506 -3.17 3.39 9.66
C GLY A 506 -4.33 2.55 10.22
N ALA A 507 -4.26 2.19 11.49
CA ALA A 507 -5.11 1.18 12.10
C ALA A 507 -6.55 1.68 12.35
N ILE A 508 -7.47 0.72 12.47
CA ILE A 508 -8.80 0.95 13.00
C ILE A 508 -8.71 0.86 14.51
N PHE A 509 -9.04 1.95 15.20
CA PHE A 509 -9.03 1.99 16.65
C PHE A 509 -10.31 1.40 17.22
N VAL A 510 -10.19 0.33 18.01
CA VAL A 510 -11.29 -0.43 18.62
C VAL A 510 -11.23 -0.30 20.14
N TYR A 511 -12.28 0.22 20.74
CA TYR A 511 -12.35 0.46 22.17
C TYR A 511 -13.79 0.37 22.70
N SER A 512 -13.98 0.46 23.99
CA SER A 512 -15.31 0.51 24.65
C SER A 512 -15.38 1.70 25.60
N GLY A 513 -15.94 2.81 25.10
CA GLY A 513 -16.10 4.05 25.86
C GLY A 513 -14.80 4.83 26.10
N GLY A 514 -14.90 5.92 26.88
CA GLY A 514 -13.79 6.81 27.24
C GLY A 514 -14.28 7.98 28.07
N GLY A 515 -13.39 8.83 28.53
CA GLY A 515 -13.75 10.14 29.09
C GLY A 515 -14.42 11.02 28.02
N PRO A 516 -15.41 11.84 28.33
CA PRO A 516 -16.08 12.68 27.34
C PRO A 516 -15.12 13.59 26.58
N GLU A 517 -14.15 14.18 27.26
CA GLU A 517 -13.15 15.09 26.71
C GLU A 517 -12.16 14.33 25.82
N GLU A 518 -11.72 13.13 26.23
CA GLU A 518 -10.86 12.25 25.43
C GLU A 518 -11.55 11.83 24.13
N LEU A 519 -12.81 11.36 24.22
CA LEU A 519 -13.58 10.97 23.05
C LEU A 519 -13.84 12.13 22.10
N MET A 520 -14.09 13.32 22.65
CA MET A 520 -14.25 14.52 21.83
C MET A 520 -12.95 14.87 21.12
N ALA A 521 -11.81 14.87 21.81
CA ALA A 521 -10.51 15.13 21.20
C ALA A 521 -10.17 14.13 20.10
N LEU A 522 -10.36 12.83 20.35
CA LEU A 522 -10.13 11.77 19.35
C LEU A 522 -11.07 11.89 18.14
N ASN A 523 -12.33 12.24 18.34
CA ASN A 523 -13.31 12.38 17.26
C ASN A 523 -13.01 13.57 16.31
N TYR A 524 -12.40 14.63 16.83
CA TYR A 524 -12.01 15.80 16.04
C TYR A 524 -10.57 15.73 15.50
N ASP A 525 -9.76 14.77 15.94
CA ASP A 525 -8.43 14.58 15.42
C ASP A 525 -8.48 14.01 13.99
N ALA A 526 -8.01 14.77 13.01
CA ALA A 526 -8.03 14.38 11.60
C ALA A 526 -7.25 13.07 11.32
N ALA A 527 -6.26 12.75 12.14
CA ALA A 527 -5.45 11.55 11.99
C ALA A 527 -6.16 10.27 12.48
N VAL A 528 -7.10 10.41 13.42
CA VAL A 528 -7.84 9.30 14.06
C VAL A 528 -9.31 9.29 13.65
N ALA A 529 -9.88 10.47 13.37
CA ALA A 529 -11.28 10.62 12.97
C ALA A 529 -11.65 9.71 11.80
N LYS A 530 -12.85 9.13 11.84
CA LYS A 530 -13.38 8.15 10.86
C LYS A 530 -12.69 6.78 10.87
N ARG A 531 -11.74 6.53 11.77
CA ARG A 531 -10.99 5.26 11.86
C ARG A 531 -11.16 4.59 13.23
N TYR A 532 -12.23 4.87 13.94
CA TYR A 532 -12.47 4.29 15.24
C TYR A 532 -13.81 3.54 15.28
N ILE A 533 -13.84 2.51 16.11
CA ILE A 533 -15.03 1.70 16.41
C ILE A 533 -15.22 1.69 17.92
N ASP A 534 -16.19 2.44 18.42
CA ASP A 534 -16.65 2.29 19.79
C ASP A 534 -17.58 1.06 19.86
N LEU A 535 -17.12 0.05 20.57
CA LEU A 535 -17.90 -1.17 20.80
C LEU A 535 -19.00 -1.00 21.86
N GLY A 536 -19.38 0.22 22.21
CA GLY A 536 -20.38 0.49 23.25
C GLY A 536 -21.53 -0.53 23.25
N PRO A 537 -22.08 -0.87 24.42
CA PRO A 537 -23.02 -1.99 24.56
C PRO A 537 -24.25 -1.91 23.63
N SER A 538 -24.55 -0.73 23.12
CA SER A 538 -25.70 -0.46 22.26
C SER A 538 -25.51 -0.86 20.79
N TYR A 539 -24.26 -1.14 20.35
CA TYR A 539 -23.94 -1.32 18.93
C TYR A 539 -23.88 -2.79 18.47
N GLY A 540 -23.87 -3.75 19.42
CA GLY A 540 -23.90 -5.18 19.08
C GLY A 540 -22.61 -5.78 18.53
N TRP A 541 -21.50 -5.02 18.47
CA TRP A 541 -20.20 -5.48 17.97
C TRP A 541 -19.32 -6.13 19.04
N GLY A 542 -19.74 -6.08 20.29
CA GLY A 542 -19.13 -6.73 21.44
C GLY A 542 -20.18 -7.42 22.28
N TYR A 543 -19.73 -8.23 23.22
CA TYR A 543 -20.59 -8.99 24.15
C TYR A 543 -19.96 -9.04 25.53
N ARG A 544 -20.81 -9.26 26.58
CA ARG A 544 -20.35 -9.47 27.94
C ARG A 544 -20.37 -10.93 28.29
N VAL A 545 -19.39 -11.34 29.10
CA VAL A 545 -19.35 -12.68 29.70
C VAL A 545 -19.70 -12.59 31.17
N ASP A 546 -20.40 -13.59 31.71
CA ASP A 546 -20.82 -13.63 33.13
C ASP A 546 -19.70 -14.15 34.05
N SER A 547 -18.64 -14.72 33.49
CA SER A 547 -17.52 -15.28 34.28
C SER A 547 -16.64 -14.22 34.94
N ARG A 548 -16.85 -12.91 34.65
CA ARG A 548 -16.11 -11.79 35.21
C ARG A 548 -17.04 -10.63 35.55
N PRO A 549 -16.71 -9.83 36.59
CA PRO A 549 -17.50 -8.64 36.90
C PRO A 549 -17.26 -7.54 35.83
N ALA A 550 -18.28 -6.71 35.63
CA ALA A 550 -18.10 -5.47 34.90
C ALA A 550 -17.12 -4.54 35.67
N PRO A 551 -16.25 -3.79 34.97
CA PRO A 551 -16.13 -3.58 33.56
C PRO A 551 -15.14 -4.52 32.85
N TYR A 552 -14.66 -5.60 33.49
CA TYR A 552 -13.60 -6.51 33.03
C TYR A 552 -14.10 -7.66 32.14
N ASN A 553 -15.34 -7.60 31.69
CA ASN A 553 -16.08 -8.70 31.06
C ASN A 553 -16.60 -8.39 29.65
N TYR A 554 -16.04 -7.36 28.97
CA TYR A 554 -16.48 -6.98 27.63
C TYR A 554 -15.52 -7.47 26.57
N PHE A 555 -16.02 -8.22 25.57
CA PHE A 555 -15.24 -8.91 24.56
C PHE A 555 -15.74 -8.63 23.14
N THR A 556 -14.89 -8.87 22.16
CA THR A 556 -15.20 -8.83 20.74
C THR A 556 -14.46 -9.94 19.99
N SER A 557 -14.54 -9.94 18.66
CA SER A 557 -13.78 -10.81 17.75
C SER A 557 -13.30 -10.01 16.54
N TYR A 558 -12.30 -10.53 15.84
CA TYR A 558 -11.89 -9.93 14.57
C TYR A 558 -13.07 -9.81 13.59
N ARG A 559 -13.91 -10.86 13.49
CA ARG A 559 -15.11 -10.87 12.66
C ARG A 559 -16.10 -9.75 13.04
N ASN A 560 -16.37 -9.56 14.32
CA ASN A 560 -17.29 -8.52 14.78
C ASN A 560 -16.78 -7.12 14.46
N VAL A 561 -15.47 -6.90 14.64
CA VAL A 561 -14.83 -5.62 14.28
C VAL A 561 -14.94 -5.38 12.78
N MET A 562 -14.65 -6.37 11.95
CA MET A 562 -14.75 -6.21 10.49
C MET A 562 -16.19 -6.01 10.01
N ALA A 563 -17.17 -6.59 10.68
CA ALA A 563 -18.58 -6.31 10.40
C ALA A 563 -18.97 -4.86 10.78
N ALA A 564 -18.39 -4.32 11.85
CA ALA A 564 -18.55 -2.91 12.19
C ALA A 564 -17.88 -1.99 11.16
N VAL A 565 -16.67 -2.34 10.72
CA VAL A 565 -15.90 -1.64 9.66
C VAL A 565 -16.69 -1.54 8.37
N ALA A 566 -17.35 -2.62 7.95
CA ALA A 566 -18.15 -2.64 6.72
C ALA A 566 -19.33 -1.63 6.73
N ASN A 567 -19.72 -1.14 7.91
CA ASN A 567 -20.74 -0.10 8.07
C ASN A 567 -20.17 1.32 8.26
N ALA A 568 -18.84 1.47 8.26
CA ALA A 568 -18.15 2.74 8.44
C ALA A 568 -17.55 3.20 7.10
N ASP A 569 -17.84 4.43 6.72
CA ASP A 569 -17.23 5.04 5.54
C ASP A 569 -15.70 5.08 5.66
N ASP A 570 -14.99 4.74 4.57
CA ASP A 570 -13.53 4.77 4.44
C ASP A 570 -12.73 3.80 5.34
N ALA A 571 -13.38 3.01 6.20
CA ALA A 571 -12.67 2.11 7.13
C ALA A 571 -11.99 0.91 6.42
N ASP A 572 -12.46 0.53 5.23
CA ASP A 572 -11.95 -0.62 4.44
C ASP A 572 -10.91 -0.21 3.38
N GLN A 573 -10.41 1.02 3.42
CA GLN A 573 -9.40 1.47 2.46
C GLN A 573 -8.02 0.87 2.80
N PRO A 574 -7.22 0.45 1.78
CA PRO A 574 -5.84 0.02 1.99
C PRO A 574 -5.01 1.11 2.65
N VAL A 575 -4.06 0.68 3.45
CA VAL A 575 -3.15 1.57 4.16
C VAL A 575 -1.70 1.17 3.95
N ILE A 576 -0.82 2.13 4.17
CA ILE A 576 0.58 1.86 4.41
C ILE A 576 0.75 1.76 5.91
N VAL A 577 1.28 0.64 6.35
CA VAL A 577 1.64 0.42 7.74
C VAL A 577 3.09 0.84 7.93
N ALA A 578 3.31 1.98 8.56
CA ALA A 578 4.64 2.39 8.97
C ALA A 578 4.99 1.67 10.28
N SER A 579 5.90 0.70 10.19
CA SER A 579 6.24 -0.17 11.31
C SER A 579 7.76 -0.35 11.46
N TRP A 580 8.15 -1.15 12.42
CA TRP A 580 9.53 -1.53 12.70
C TRP A 580 10.19 -2.20 11.50
N LYS A 581 11.50 -2.17 11.45
CA LYS A 581 12.28 -2.90 10.45
C LYS A 581 12.73 -4.24 11.02
N PHE A 582 12.66 -5.28 10.20
CA PHE A 582 12.91 -6.65 10.60
C PHE A 582 14.12 -7.25 9.87
N LEU A 583 14.78 -8.19 10.53
CA LEU A 583 15.78 -9.05 9.90
C LEU A 583 15.14 -9.81 8.74
N PRO A 584 15.93 -10.13 7.71
CA PRO A 584 15.42 -10.81 6.51
C PRO A 584 14.89 -12.23 6.79
N THR A 585 15.39 -12.89 7.81
CA THR A 585 14.99 -14.25 8.21
C THR A 585 14.83 -14.35 9.72
N ALA A 586 13.94 -15.23 10.17
CA ALA A 586 13.72 -15.47 11.60
C ALA A 586 14.93 -16.15 12.28
N ASP A 587 15.76 -16.86 11.50
CA ASP A 587 16.91 -17.63 11.99
C ASP A 587 18.26 -16.93 11.73
N GLY A 588 18.23 -15.62 11.47
CA GLY A 588 19.43 -14.81 11.26
C GLY A 588 20.38 -14.82 12.46
N ASP A 589 21.63 -14.45 12.21
CA ASP A 589 22.65 -14.30 13.25
C ASP A 589 22.16 -13.31 14.31
N PRO A 590 22.12 -13.71 15.61
CA PRO A 590 21.74 -12.81 16.70
C PRO A 590 22.59 -11.53 16.78
N ALA A 591 23.85 -11.55 16.39
CA ALA A 591 24.73 -10.39 16.37
C ALA A 591 24.53 -9.47 15.15
N SER A 592 23.70 -9.87 14.17
CA SER A 592 23.43 -9.05 12.98
C SER A 592 22.41 -7.96 13.23
N GLY A 593 22.24 -7.04 12.29
CA GLY A 593 21.18 -6.02 12.32
C GLY A 593 21.30 -5.05 13.50
N GLY A 594 22.50 -4.53 13.75
CA GLY A 594 22.76 -3.50 14.74
C GLY A 594 22.95 -4.00 16.18
N PHE A 595 23.16 -5.31 16.39
CA PHE A 595 23.41 -5.93 17.71
C PHE A 595 24.88 -6.27 17.95
N GLY A 596 25.82 -5.56 17.33
CA GLY A 596 27.26 -5.86 17.43
C GLY A 596 27.87 -5.69 18.84
N ASP A 597 27.39 -4.72 19.62
CA ASP A 597 27.86 -4.36 20.95
C ASP A 597 26.87 -4.75 22.06
N SER A 598 25.95 -5.67 21.78
CA SER A 598 24.87 -6.07 22.69
C SER A 598 25.37 -6.82 23.92
N ALA A 599 24.63 -6.71 25.02
CA ALA A 599 24.85 -7.46 26.26
C ALA A 599 23.83 -8.61 26.38
N PRO A 600 24.18 -9.74 27.03
CA PRO A 600 23.24 -10.80 27.35
C PRO A 600 22.06 -10.28 28.17
N ALA A 601 20.84 -10.72 27.83
CA ALA A 601 19.61 -10.36 28.54
C ALA A 601 18.58 -11.49 28.50
N THR A 602 18.75 -12.47 29.37
CA THR A 602 17.83 -13.62 29.49
C THR A 602 16.67 -13.34 30.43
N THR A 603 16.75 -12.29 31.25
CA THR A 603 15.65 -11.82 32.10
C THR A 603 15.53 -10.30 31.96
N ILE A 604 14.31 -9.80 31.82
CA ILE A 604 14.00 -8.37 31.69
C ILE A 604 12.92 -8.04 32.70
N ASP A 605 13.10 -6.99 33.48
CA ASP A 605 12.12 -6.48 34.43
C ASP A 605 11.67 -5.08 34.01
N VAL A 606 10.37 -4.92 33.66
CA VAL A 606 9.78 -3.60 33.42
C VAL A 606 9.06 -3.16 34.69
N PRO A 607 9.54 -2.09 35.36
CA PRO A 607 9.17 -1.79 36.75
C PRO A 607 7.85 -1.00 36.85
N TYR A 608 6.79 -1.47 36.23
CA TYR A 608 5.46 -0.89 36.43
C TYR A 608 5.06 -1.02 37.91
N ARG A 609 4.46 0.06 38.46
CA ARG A 609 4.07 0.15 39.87
C ARG A 609 2.60 -0.21 40.03
N GLY A 610 2.17 -0.42 41.30
CA GLY A 610 0.76 -0.63 41.60
C GLY A 610 0.22 -2.03 41.31
N GLY A 611 1.05 -3.08 41.34
CA GLY A 611 0.63 -4.46 41.12
C GLY A 611 0.69 -4.89 39.63
N PHE A 612 1.52 -4.22 38.85
CA PHE A 612 1.72 -4.50 37.43
C PHE A 612 3.20 -4.77 37.04
N PRO A 613 4.05 -5.36 37.90
CA PRO A 613 5.43 -5.65 37.53
C PRO A 613 5.43 -6.71 36.43
N VAL A 614 6.12 -6.39 35.35
CA VAL A 614 6.23 -7.27 34.18
C VAL A 614 7.63 -7.84 34.14
N ARG A 615 7.73 -9.17 34.03
CA ARG A 615 8.99 -9.88 33.78
C ARG A 615 8.91 -10.67 32.50
N TYR A 616 10.01 -10.67 31.76
CA TYR A 616 10.23 -11.56 30.65
C TYR A 616 11.39 -12.49 30.92
N THR A 617 11.26 -13.75 30.48
CA THR A 617 12.34 -14.75 30.52
C THR A 617 12.56 -15.34 29.14
N TYR A 618 13.80 -15.32 28.69
CA TYR A 618 14.16 -15.81 27.35
C TYR A 618 14.28 -17.33 27.33
N ASP A 619 13.72 -17.93 26.31
CA ASP A 619 13.89 -19.36 25.97
C ASP A 619 14.65 -19.47 24.64
N ALA A 620 15.87 -19.99 24.71
CA ALA A 620 16.75 -20.13 23.54
C ALA A 620 16.23 -21.15 22.50
N ASN A 621 15.40 -22.13 22.91
CA ASN A 621 14.87 -23.12 21.98
C ASN A 621 13.79 -22.53 21.06
N THR A 622 12.93 -21.67 21.63
CA THR A 622 11.89 -20.97 20.88
C THR A 622 12.33 -19.59 20.39
N ARG A 623 13.47 -19.10 20.90
CA ARG A 623 14.00 -17.75 20.68
C ARG A 623 12.97 -16.67 21.05
N THR A 624 12.19 -16.87 22.12
CA THR A 624 11.13 -15.95 22.57
C THR A 624 11.31 -15.61 24.06
N TYR A 625 10.70 -14.50 24.45
CA TYR A 625 10.62 -14.02 25.83
C TYR A 625 9.23 -14.33 26.39
N ALA A 626 9.13 -15.30 27.27
CA ALA A 626 7.89 -15.62 27.98
C ALA A 626 7.54 -14.50 28.97
N ARG A 627 6.28 -14.04 28.95
CA ARG A 627 5.78 -12.95 29.80
C ARG A 627 5.23 -13.46 31.11
N PHE A 628 5.53 -12.72 32.18
CA PHE A 628 5.01 -12.90 33.53
C PHE A 628 4.47 -11.56 34.04
N ASP A 629 3.24 -11.56 34.52
CA ASP A 629 2.63 -10.44 35.22
C ASP A 629 2.50 -10.78 36.70
N ASP A 630 3.04 -9.93 37.56
CA ASP A 630 3.07 -10.13 39.01
C ASP A 630 3.62 -11.54 39.40
N GLY A 631 4.62 -12.02 38.68
CA GLY A 631 5.24 -13.34 38.88
C GLY A 631 4.45 -14.52 38.29
N VAL A 632 3.26 -14.30 37.76
CA VAL A 632 2.43 -15.34 37.14
C VAL A 632 2.69 -15.38 35.62
N ARG A 633 2.99 -16.56 35.08
CA ARG A 633 3.16 -16.73 33.65
C ARG A 633 1.84 -16.46 32.93
N GLU A 634 1.89 -15.56 31.94
CA GLU A 634 0.71 -15.26 31.15
C GLU A 634 0.39 -16.33 30.11
N VAL A 635 -0.90 -16.63 29.99
CA VAL A 635 -1.46 -17.58 29.03
C VAL A 635 -2.66 -16.91 28.36
N ASP A 636 -2.75 -17.02 27.05
CA ASP A 636 -3.92 -16.58 26.29
C ASP A 636 -5.06 -17.56 26.52
N ALA A 637 -6.11 -17.11 27.18
CA ALA A 637 -7.24 -17.96 27.55
C ALA A 637 -8.12 -18.37 26.35
N ALA A 638 -7.94 -17.78 25.17
CA ALA A 638 -8.67 -18.18 23.99
C ALA A 638 -8.17 -19.52 23.40
N ASN A 639 -6.90 -19.86 23.60
CA ASN A 639 -6.26 -21.02 22.99
C ASN A 639 -5.30 -21.77 23.91
N ASN A 640 -5.14 -21.31 25.15
CA ASN A 640 -4.23 -21.87 26.16
C ASN A 640 -2.74 -21.83 25.76
N VAL A 641 -2.35 -20.88 24.89
CA VAL A 641 -0.96 -20.67 24.48
C VAL A 641 -0.29 -19.68 25.41
N ALA A 642 0.95 -19.99 25.84
CA ALA A 642 1.73 -19.05 26.64
C ALA A 642 2.03 -17.77 25.82
N ILE A 643 1.82 -16.60 26.43
CA ILE A 643 2.16 -15.33 25.81
C ILE A 643 3.68 -15.17 25.84
N ALA A 644 4.27 -15.06 24.64
CA ALA A 644 5.69 -14.92 24.46
C ALA A 644 5.99 -14.05 23.23
N ALA A 645 6.94 -13.14 23.38
CA ALA A 645 7.34 -12.21 22.36
C ALA A 645 8.66 -12.59 21.71
N ARG A 646 8.83 -12.29 20.42
CA ARG A 646 10.09 -12.41 19.72
C ARG A 646 11.03 -11.25 20.07
N ASN A 647 10.44 -10.06 20.23
CA ASN A 647 11.15 -8.83 20.55
C ASN A 647 10.46 -8.09 21.70
N ILE A 648 11.25 -7.45 22.55
CA ILE A 648 10.79 -6.46 23.51
C ILE A 648 11.46 -5.14 23.16
N VAL A 649 10.67 -4.09 22.95
CA VAL A 649 11.15 -2.74 22.69
C VAL A 649 10.72 -1.84 23.85
N VAL A 650 11.64 -1.08 24.41
CA VAL A 650 11.34 -0.07 25.41
C VAL A 650 11.60 1.31 24.82
N ILE A 651 10.57 2.13 24.78
CA ILE A 651 10.59 3.54 24.37
C ILE A 651 10.56 4.38 25.64
N GLN A 652 11.67 5.04 25.97
CA GLN A 652 11.76 5.97 27.10
C GLN A 652 11.41 7.37 26.59
N THR A 653 10.41 8.01 27.20
CA THR A 653 9.89 9.30 26.74
C THR A 653 9.39 10.19 27.87
N GLU A 654 9.09 11.43 27.57
CA GLU A 654 8.39 12.34 28.48
C GLU A 654 6.95 11.88 28.63
N VAL A 655 6.53 11.68 29.88
CA VAL A 655 5.15 11.33 30.28
C VAL A 655 4.62 12.49 31.12
N HIS A 656 3.55 13.09 30.63
CA HIS A 656 2.92 14.26 31.28
C HIS A 656 1.59 13.89 31.91
N PHE A 657 1.37 14.34 33.14
CA PHE A 657 0.05 14.33 33.77
C PHE A 657 -0.69 15.60 33.38
N THR A 658 -1.88 15.46 32.83
CA THR A 658 -2.68 16.59 32.33
C THR A 658 -4.13 16.50 32.81
N THR A 659 -4.74 17.66 33.03
CA THR A 659 -6.18 17.79 33.32
C THR A 659 -6.96 18.28 32.08
N GLU A 660 -6.28 18.52 30.98
CA GLU A 660 -6.89 19.00 29.72
C GLU A 660 -8.00 18.09 29.21
N PHE A 661 -7.84 16.77 29.39
CA PHE A 661 -8.82 15.77 28.98
C PHE A 661 -9.65 15.25 30.13
N GLY A 662 -9.84 16.07 31.19
CA GLY A 662 -10.61 15.74 32.40
C GLY A 662 -9.84 14.86 33.37
N LEU A 663 -10.56 14.38 34.39
CA LEU A 663 -10.06 13.44 35.38
C LEU A 663 -10.74 12.08 35.20
N ASP A 664 -10.12 11.03 35.73
CA ASP A 664 -10.82 9.75 35.86
C ASP A 664 -11.88 9.80 36.98
N PRO A 665 -12.77 8.80 37.13
CA PRO A 665 -13.76 8.78 38.20
C PRO A 665 -13.18 8.76 39.62
N ALA A 666 -11.90 8.41 39.78
CA ALA A 666 -11.19 8.45 41.07
C ALA A 666 -10.47 9.78 41.32
N GLY A 667 -10.57 10.73 40.38
CA GLY A 667 -9.94 12.04 40.47
C GLY A 667 -8.49 12.12 40.02
N ASN A 668 -7.98 11.07 39.33
CA ASN A 668 -6.62 11.08 38.81
C ASN A 668 -6.53 11.85 37.47
N PRO A 669 -5.45 12.61 37.27
CA PRO A 669 -5.17 13.26 35.97
C PRO A 669 -4.92 12.24 34.87
N LYS A 670 -5.19 12.63 33.63
CA LYS A 670 -4.89 11.86 32.43
C LYS A 670 -3.39 11.87 32.14
N LEU A 671 -2.95 10.98 31.27
CA LEU A 671 -1.57 10.94 30.80
C LEU A 671 -1.52 11.27 29.29
N ASP A 672 -0.48 11.96 28.94
CA ASP A 672 -0.07 12.22 27.55
C ASP A 672 1.41 11.93 27.40
N GLU A 673 1.81 11.32 26.28
CA GLU A 673 3.18 10.88 26.01
C GLU A 673 3.68 11.49 24.70
N LYS A 674 4.90 12.02 24.77
CA LYS A 674 5.54 12.61 23.62
C LYS A 674 6.23 11.53 22.78
N LEU A 675 5.57 11.06 21.75
CA LEU A 675 6.09 10.02 20.86
C LEU A 675 6.59 10.55 19.50
N THR A 676 7.02 11.81 19.44
CA THR A 676 7.73 12.42 18.31
C THR A 676 9.02 13.09 18.78
N GLY A 677 10.00 13.22 17.88
CA GLY A 677 11.33 13.73 18.19
C GLY A 677 12.33 12.60 18.34
N THR A 678 13.14 12.65 19.38
CA THR A 678 14.18 11.65 19.68
C THR A 678 14.25 11.36 21.17
N GLY A 679 14.63 10.14 21.53
CA GLY A 679 14.80 9.73 22.92
C GLY A 679 15.60 8.44 23.06
N LYS A 680 15.82 8.00 24.29
CA LYS A 680 16.48 6.73 24.60
C LYS A 680 15.50 5.57 24.48
N GLY A 681 16.02 4.39 24.18
CA GLY A 681 15.26 3.17 24.19
C GLY A 681 16.14 1.95 24.36
N ILE A 682 15.52 0.80 24.42
CA ILE A 682 16.23 -0.49 24.53
C ILE A 682 15.50 -1.48 23.63
N VAL A 683 16.25 -2.26 22.88
CA VAL A 683 15.72 -3.39 22.11
C VAL A 683 16.27 -4.69 22.68
N PHE A 684 15.38 -5.63 22.94
CA PHE A 684 15.73 -6.99 23.35
C PHE A 684 15.24 -7.98 22.29
N ARG A 685 16.13 -8.79 21.80
CA ARG A 685 15.83 -9.94 20.95
C ARG A 685 16.89 -11.03 21.10
N ASP A 686 16.53 -12.26 20.84
CA ASP A 686 17.45 -13.40 20.79
C ASP A 686 18.35 -13.54 22.05
N GLY A 687 17.83 -13.15 23.23
CA GLY A 687 18.56 -13.20 24.51
C GLY A 687 19.61 -12.10 24.68
N GLN A 688 19.57 -11.06 23.86
CA GLN A 688 20.49 -9.93 23.87
C GLN A 688 19.75 -8.61 24.13
N ARG A 689 20.49 -7.61 24.63
CA ARG A 689 20.05 -6.23 24.86
C ARG A 689 20.91 -5.28 24.03
N GLU A 690 20.27 -4.37 23.32
CA GLU A 690 20.92 -3.24 22.65
C GLU A 690 20.29 -1.93 23.15
N ASP A 691 21.14 -1.02 23.67
CA ASP A 691 20.69 0.33 24.04
C ASP A 691 20.66 1.20 22.79
N VAL A 692 19.53 1.88 22.55
CA VAL A 692 19.28 2.58 21.29
C VAL A 692 18.86 4.03 21.51
N THR A 693 19.01 4.82 20.45
CA THR A 693 18.33 6.11 20.29
C THR A 693 17.18 5.90 19.32
N TRP A 694 15.96 6.22 19.75
CA TRP A 694 14.81 6.25 18.85
C TRP A 694 14.62 7.63 18.27
N THR A 695 14.14 7.69 17.02
CA THR A 695 13.71 8.91 16.32
C THR A 695 12.37 8.69 15.64
N ARG A 696 11.53 9.72 15.64
CA ARG A 696 10.24 9.74 14.94
C ARG A 696 9.84 11.19 14.68
N ASN A 697 9.84 11.60 13.41
CA ASN A 697 9.63 13.02 13.05
C ASN A 697 8.17 13.43 13.12
N ASP A 698 7.25 12.54 12.75
CA ASP A 698 5.81 12.77 12.75
C ASP A 698 5.06 11.55 13.29
N ILE A 699 3.82 11.73 13.74
CA ILE A 699 2.95 10.65 14.23
C ILE A 699 2.55 9.64 13.13
N VAL A 700 2.72 9.98 11.86
CA VAL A 700 2.51 9.07 10.73
C VAL A 700 3.75 8.23 10.39
N ASP A 701 4.91 8.56 10.95
CA ASP A 701 6.14 7.81 10.72
C ASP A 701 6.26 6.59 11.63
N ALA A 702 7.05 5.59 11.22
CA ALA A 702 7.51 4.54 12.10
C ALA A 702 8.59 5.07 13.06
N PHE A 703 8.78 4.38 14.18
CA PHE A 703 9.98 4.56 14.98
C PHE A 703 11.19 4.02 14.22
N THR A 704 12.27 4.79 14.21
CA THR A 704 13.60 4.34 13.78
C THR A 704 14.48 4.22 15.02
N VAL A 705 15.14 3.09 15.21
CA VAL A 705 16.01 2.82 16.36
C VAL A 705 17.44 2.52 15.89
N ARG A 706 18.40 3.23 16.47
CA ARG A 706 19.82 3.10 16.11
C ARG A 706 20.66 2.86 17.35
N ASN A 707 21.69 2.01 17.21
CA ASN A 707 22.68 1.77 18.27
C ASN A 707 23.65 2.96 18.44
N ALA A 708 24.61 2.83 19.35
CA ALA A 708 25.60 3.88 19.64
C ALA A 708 26.51 4.22 18.44
N SER A 709 26.77 3.26 17.54
CA SER A 709 27.53 3.47 16.30
C SER A 709 26.70 4.09 15.16
N GLY A 710 25.38 4.33 15.40
CA GLY A 710 24.48 4.91 14.40
C GLY A 710 23.87 3.88 13.42
N GLU A 711 24.13 2.59 13.61
CA GLU A 711 23.57 1.53 12.80
C GLU A 711 22.10 1.28 13.15
N LEU A 712 21.30 0.98 12.13
CA LEU A 712 19.89 0.64 12.31
C LEU A 712 19.74 -0.69 13.06
N VAL A 713 18.97 -0.69 14.14
CA VAL A 713 18.67 -1.90 14.90
C VAL A 713 17.42 -2.56 14.34
N LEU A 714 17.56 -3.77 13.81
CA LEU A 714 16.48 -4.56 13.21
C LEU A 714 15.89 -5.53 14.24
N LEU A 715 14.58 -5.73 14.18
CA LEU A 715 13.87 -6.72 14.99
C LEU A 715 13.91 -8.11 14.35
N SER A 716 13.83 -9.17 15.14
CA SER A 716 13.60 -10.53 14.63
C SER A 716 12.14 -10.67 14.17
N PRO A 717 11.87 -11.34 13.02
CA PRO A 717 10.49 -11.60 12.61
C PRO A 717 9.69 -12.35 13.68
N GLY A 718 8.50 -11.81 14.02
CA GLY A 718 7.60 -12.34 15.04
C GLY A 718 6.92 -11.25 15.87
N GLN A 719 6.15 -11.66 16.88
CA GLN A 719 5.42 -10.74 17.77
C GLN A 719 6.40 -9.80 18.51
N THR A 720 6.06 -8.51 18.55
CA THR A 720 6.82 -7.49 19.29
C THR A 720 5.98 -6.87 20.39
N TRP A 721 6.52 -6.79 21.61
CA TRP A 721 5.95 -6.00 22.70
C TRP A 721 6.70 -4.69 22.84
N ILE A 722 5.96 -3.59 22.90
CA ILE A 722 6.47 -2.23 22.98
C ILE A 722 6.02 -1.60 24.30
N HIS A 723 6.97 -1.32 25.19
CA HIS A 723 6.75 -0.62 26.45
C HIS A 723 7.08 0.85 26.28
N VAL A 724 6.09 1.72 26.53
CA VAL A 724 6.30 3.16 26.58
C VAL A 724 6.38 3.55 28.05
N VAL A 725 7.54 4.07 28.44
CA VAL A 725 7.83 4.32 29.87
C VAL A 725 8.46 5.70 30.07
N PRO A 726 8.37 6.27 31.29
CA PRO A 726 9.04 7.52 31.64
C PRO A 726 10.54 7.46 31.34
N GLN A 727 11.11 8.56 30.86
CA GLN A 727 12.49 8.66 30.39
C GLN A 727 13.54 8.39 31.48
N ASP A 728 13.20 8.52 32.73
CA ASP A 728 14.04 8.31 33.91
C ASP A 728 14.00 6.89 34.47
N TRP A 729 13.19 6.00 33.88
CA TRP A 729 13.11 4.63 34.36
C TRP A 729 14.33 3.82 33.96
N THR A 730 14.86 3.06 34.93
CA THR A 730 15.86 2.01 34.65
C THR A 730 15.15 0.70 34.39
N ILE A 731 15.57 -0.01 33.35
CA ILE A 731 15.04 -1.33 32.97
C ILE A 731 16.11 -2.39 33.30
N PRO A 732 15.99 -3.08 34.45
CA PRO A 732 16.92 -4.14 34.83
C PRO A 732 16.82 -5.31 33.85
N SER A 733 18.01 -5.82 33.46
CA SER A 733 18.11 -7.03 32.63
C SER A 733 19.41 -7.80 33.01
N ARG A 734 19.42 -9.10 32.82
CA ARG A 734 20.55 -9.98 33.08
C ARG A 734 20.53 -11.23 32.19
#